data_b9c0436e30fad03eef893e65f73f3821
#
_entry.id   b9c0436e30fad03eef893e65f73f3821
#
_cell.length_a   1.000
_cell.length_b   1.000
_cell.length_c   1.000
_cell.angle_alpha   90.00
_cell.angle_beta   90.00
_cell.angle_gamma   90.00
#
_symmetry.space_group_name_H-M   'P 1'
#
loop_
_entity.id
_entity.type
_entity.pdbx_description
1 polymer ?
#
loop_
_entity_poly.entity_id
_entity_poly.type
_entity_poly.pdbx_seq_one_letter_code
_entity_poly.pdbx_strand_id
1 'polypeptide(L)'
;MHGPQGAHFFALDPFPRDPSPFHTAMPRKYSLQNTRNIGIMAHIDAGKTTTTERILYYTGRTYKMGEVHEGAATMDWMEQEQERGITITSAATTAEWKGHRINIIDTPGHVDFTVEVERSLRVLDGAIALFDSVAGVEPQSETVWRQADKYHVPRIAYINKMDRVGADFERGVQTMVDRLGAHPVPIQLPIGVEGGFRGVVDLVSMKAVLYRDELGTEQEIVEIPEELRDAAAAARDHLLEEVSHYDDGLLEAILEEADISQERLKQAIRAATLSTKLTPVLCGSSFKNKGVQPLLDAVIDYLPSPLDVPPVVGTELIKGEENERQVVRKADDSEPFAALAFKIAADPYVGKLTYFRVYSGHLQAGSRVLNVGTGRTERIGRILMMHANDREEVAEVHAGDIAAAVGIKQVITGDTLAAPAAPVHLEKIIFPEPVIKVAVEPKTKADQDKMSVALGRLAEEDPTFQVRTNEETGQTEISGMGELHLEVLVDRMRREFGVEANVGRPQVSYRETVRGSVQGVEGRFVRQTGGSGQFGVVYIDLEPAPGEGFEFVNKIKGGAVPSEYIPAVKTGVQEALENGVKAGYPMVDLRVTLVDGKYHDVDSSEVAFKVAGSIAFKDAAKRAKPVLLEPIFAVEVITPEEFLGDVIGDLSRRRGRVEGQERRGNALAVAARVPLSEMFGYATDLRSNTQGRANYTMQFEGYEEVPPNIAEKIVEQRTGEPVPA
;
A
#
# COMPACT_ATOMS: atom_id res chain seq x y z
N MET A 1 -37.65 51.65 -68.23
CA MET A 1 -37.66 50.20 -68.49
C MET A 1 -36.99 49.53 -67.31
N HIS A 2 -37.78 48.86 -66.57
CA HIS A 2 -37.59 47.87 -65.51
C HIS A 2 -36.23 47.62 -64.92
N GLY A 3 -36.06 48.08 -63.64
CA GLY A 3 -35.05 47.58 -62.68
C GLY A 3 -35.68 46.50 -61.80
N PRO A 4 -34.89 45.53 -61.29
CA PRO A 4 -35.41 44.49 -60.41
C PRO A 4 -35.35 44.87 -58.92
N GLN A 5 -36.34 44.32 -58.24
CA GLN A 5 -36.72 44.48 -56.85
C GLN A 5 -35.70 43.86 -55.90
N GLY A 6 -35.56 44.51 -54.71
CA GLY A 6 -34.76 44.06 -53.60
C GLY A 6 -35.31 42.78 -52.93
N ALA A 7 -34.42 41.89 -52.58
CA ALA A 7 -34.68 40.72 -51.72
C ALA A 7 -34.55 41.10 -50.28
N HIS A 8 -35.63 41.05 -49.51
CA HIS A 8 -35.63 41.09 -48.05
C HIS A 8 -35.04 39.80 -47.48
N PHE A 9 -33.91 39.90 -46.81
CA PHE A 9 -33.41 38.84 -45.91
C PHE A 9 -34.20 38.90 -44.61
N PHE A 10 -35.00 37.88 -44.37
CA PHE A 10 -35.56 37.57 -43.06
C PHE A 10 -34.44 37.05 -42.18
N ALA A 11 -34.11 37.78 -41.11
CA ALA A 11 -33.33 37.29 -40.02
C ALA A 11 -34.15 36.23 -39.26
N LEU A 12 -33.69 35.00 -39.28
CA LEU A 12 -34.21 33.94 -38.41
C LEU A 12 -33.68 34.19 -37.01
N ASP A 13 -34.58 34.34 -36.05
CA ASP A 13 -34.31 34.40 -34.63
C ASP A 13 -33.52 33.12 -34.17
N PRO A 14 -32.54 33.28 -33.29
CA PRO A 14 -31.87 32.09 -32.71
C PRO A 14 -32.88 31.34 -31.84
N PHE A 15 -33.09 30.08 -32.13
CA PHE A 15 -33.83 29.14 -31.30
C PHE A 15 -33.40 29.28 -29.83
N PRO A 16 -34.34 29.33 -28.86
CA PRO A 16 -33.98 29.26 -27.47
C PRO A 16 -33.27 27.90 -27.24
N ARG A 17 -32.04 27.94 -26.73
CA ARG A 17 -31.35 26.76 -26.23
C ARG A 17 -32.14 26.31 -25.02
N ASP A 18 -32.93 25.23 -25.18
CA ASP A 18 -33.46 24.47 -24.05
C ASP A 18 -32.29 24.15 -23.11
N PRO A 19 -32.37 24.45 -21.83
CA PRO A 19 -31.41 23.94 -20.89
C PRO A 19 -31.53 22.41 -20.96
N SER A 20 -30.40 21.76 -21.28
CA SER A 20 -30.27 20.30 -21.27
C SER A 20 -30.95 19.74 -20.02
N PRO A 21 -31.75 18.69 -20.13
CA PRO A 21 -32.35 18.07 -18.97
C PRO A 21 -31.21 17.65 -18.05
N PHE A 22 -31.16 18.20 -16.85
CA PHE A 22 -30.38 17.67 -15.77
C PHE A 22 -30.81 16.21 -15.65
N HIS A 23 -29.94 15.27 -16.06
CA HIS A 23 -30.14 13.88 -15.75
C HIS A 23 -30.15 13.78 -14.23
N THR A 24 -31.34 13.64 -13.65
CA THR A 24 -31.49 13.33 -12.25
C THR A 24 -30.80 11.99 -12.03
N ALA A 25 -29.78 11.96 -11.17
CA ALA A 25 -29.09 10.75 -10.77
C ALA A 25 -30.12 9.68 -10.37
N MET A 26 -29.90 8.44 -10.75
CA MET A 26 -30.79 7.36 -10.32
C MET A 26 -30.71 7.25 -8.78
N PRO A 27 -31.84 6.99 -8.08
CA PRO A 27 -31.82 6.88 -6.64
C PRO A 27 -30.90 5.72 -6.22
N ARG A 28 -30.01 5.97 -5.29
CA ARG A 28 -29.12 4.96 -4.72
C ARG A 28 -29.91 3.79 -4.11
N LYS A 29 -29.40 2.58 -4.29
CA LYS A 29 -29.93 1.39 -3.59
C LYS A 29 -29.65 1.48 -2.08
N TYR A 30 -28.46 1.99 -1.69
CA TYR A 30 -28.03 2.19 -0.31
C TYR A 30 -27.59 3.63 -0.10
N SER A 31 -27.99 4.22 1.03
CA SER A 31 -27.50 5.54 1.41
C SER A 31 -26.01 5.51 1.75
N LEU A 32 -25.33 6.66 1.70
CA LEU A 32 -23.93 6.78 2.14
C LEU A 32 -23.76 6.31 3.59
N GLN A 33 -24.71 6.64 4.45
CA GLN A 33 -24.70 6.24 5.86
C GLN A 33 -24.72 4.72 6.04
N ASN A 34 -25.39 4.00 5.12
CA ASN A 34 -25.50 2.54 5.14
C ASN A 34 -24.45 1.85 4.25
N THR A 35 -23.39 2.56 3.89
CA THR A 35 -22.25 2.01 3.13
C THR A 35 -21.05 1.88 4.05
N ARG A 36 -20.28 0.79 3.91
CA ARG A 36 -19.01 0.56 4.59
C ARG A 36 -17.98 0.12 3.57
N ASN A 37 -16.83 0.79 3.55
CA ASN A 37 -15.68 0.42 2.72
C ASN A 37 -14.59 -0.07 3.67
N ILE A 38 -14.40 -1.36 3.75
CA ILE A 38 -13.54 -1.97 4.75
C ILE A 38 -12.44 -2.82 4.11
N GLY A 39 -11.29 -2.86 4.78
CA GLY A 39 -10.21 -3.81 4.51
C GLY A 39 -10.12 -4.87 5.60
N ILE A 40 -9.64 -6.04 5.22
CA ILE A 40 -9.27 -7.08 6.18
C ILE A 40 -7.76 -7.21 6.20
N MET A 41 -7.16 -6.81 7.32
CA MET A 41 -5.72 -6.80 7.55
C MET A 41 -5.35 -7.97 8.46
N ALA A 42 -4.35 -8.74 8.08
CA ALA A 42 -3.93 -9.88 8.88
C ALA A 42 -2.49 -10.28 8.56
N HIS A 43 -1.84 -10.90 9.52
CA HIS A 43 -0.64 -11.69 9.26
C HIS A 43 -0.96 -12.91 8.39
N ILE A 44 0.06 -13.49 7.73
CA ILE A 44 -0.05 -14.78 7.03
C ILE A 44 -0.58 -15.81 8.01
N ASP A 45 -1.49 -16.64 7.54
CA ASP A 45 -2.15 -17.70 8.33
C ASP A 45 -3.01 -17.21 9.52
N ALA A 46 -3.22 -15.92 9.76
CA ALA A 46 -4.16 -15.47 10.80
C ALA A 46 -5.63 -15.81 10.50
N GLY A 47 -5.91 -16.32 9.30
CA GLY A 47 -7.24 -16.74 8.86
C GLY A 47 -8.01 -15.66 8.10
N LYS A 48 -7.31 -14.76 7.42
CA LYS A 48 -7.89 -13.68 6.62
C LYS A 48 -8.85 -14.22 5.57
N THR A 49 -8.37 -15.02 4.61
CA THR A 49 -9.18 -15.60 3.54
C THR A 49 -10.35 -16.42 4.10
N THR A 50 -10.11 -17.22 5.14
CA THR A 50 -11.17 -17.97 5.81
C THR A 50 -12.25 -17.05 6.36
N THR A 51 -11.88 -15.93 7.01
CA THR A 51 -12.84 -14.96 7.54
C THR A 51 -13.64 -14.31 6.43
N THR A 52 -12.99 -13.90 5.33
CA THR A 52 -13.64 -13.31 4.16
C THR A 52 -14.63 -14.29 3.53
N GLU A 53 -14.25 -15.56 3.34
CA GLU A 53 -15.15 -16.60 2.82
C GLU A 53 -16.39 -16.82 3.71
N ARG A 54 -16.23 -16.78 5.04
CA ARG A 54 -17.37 -16.85 5.98
C ARG A 54 -18.28 -15.63 5.90
N ILE A 55 -17.71 -14.44 5.74
CA ILE A 55 -18.49 -13.22 5.50
C ILE A 55 -19.32 -13.36 4.21
N LEU A 56 -18.70 -13.83 3.11
CA LEU A 56 -19.42 -14.04 1.84
C LEU A 56 -20.53 -15.08 1.97
N TYR A 57 -20.29 -16.15 2.71
CA TYR A 57 -21.30 -17.18 2.95
C TYR A 57 -22.51 -16.66 3.76
N TYR A 58 -22.27 -16.00 4.91
CA TYR A 58 -23.36 -15.49 5.75
C TYR A 58 -24.11 -14.32 5.10
N THR A 59 -23.49 -13.60 4.20
CA THR A 59 -24.18 -12.56 3.41
C THR A 59 -24.87 -13.09 2.16
N GLY A 60 -24.85 -14.41 1.92
CA GLY A 60 -25.53 -15.07 0.81
C GLY A 60 -24.89 -14.82 -0.56
N ARG A 61 -23.62 -14.39 -0.58
CA ARG A 61 -22.88 -14.19 -1.84
C ARG A 61 -22.30 -15.48 -2.40
N THR A 62 -22.00 -16.43 -1.55
CA THR A 62 -21.56 -17.77 -1.95
C THR A 62 -22.48 -18.84 -1.35
N TYR A 63 -22.70 -19.92 -2.09
CA TYR A 63 -23.53 -21.06 -1.64
C TYR A 63 -22.73 -22.11 -0.87
N LYS A 64 -21.42 -22.06 -0.97
CA LYS A 64 -20.48 -22.96 -0.28
C LYS A 64 -19.42 -22.14 0.43
N MET A 65 -19.00 -22.62 1.59
CA MET A 65 -17.81 -22.10 2.25
C MET A 65 -16.60 -22.60 1.49
N GLY A 66 -15.80 -21.68 0.92
CA GLY A 66 -14.51 -22.01 0.31
C GLY A 66 -13.51 -22.38 1.41
N GLU A 67 -12.81 -23.50 1.25
CA GLU A 67 -11.70 -23.88 2.12
C GLU A 67 -10.37 -23.56 1.45
N VAL A 68 -9.53 -22.79 2.13
CA VAL A 68 -8.22 -22.36 1.61
C VAL A 68 -7.33 -23.55 1.28
N HIS A 69 -7.33 -24.57 2.16
CA HIS A 69 -6.51 -25.77 1.98
C HIS A 69 -6.94 -26.67 0.81
N GLU A 70 -8.16 -26.49 0.31
CA GLU A 70 -8.69 -27.21 -0.84
C GLU A 70 -8.57 -26.42 -2.15
N GLY A 71 -8.01 -25.18 -2.10
CA GLY A 71 -7.94 -24.29 -3.24
C GLY A 71 -9.31 -23.81 -3.74
N ALA A 72 -10.34 -23.86 -2.87
CA ALA A 72 -11.72 -23.56 -3.20
C ALA A 72 -12.16 -22.16 -2.77
N ALA A 73 -11.24 -21.32 -2.27
CA ALA A 73 -11.53 -19.98 -1.81
C ALA A 73 -11.86 -19.07 -3.00
N THR A 74 -13.00 -18.38 -2.92
CA THR A 74 -13.52 -17.52 -3.98
C THR A 74 -12.68 -16.24 -4.17
N MET A 75 -12.08 -15.75 -3.08
CA MET A 75 -11.26 -14.53 -3.10
C MET A 75 -9.84 -14.75 -3.61
N ASP A 76 -9.28 -15.94 -3.43
CA ASP A 76 -7.97 -16.33 -3.97
C ASP A 76 -8.17 -16.86 -5.40
N TRP A 77 -8.36 -15.96 -6.36
CA TRP A 77 -8.74 -16.29 -7.73
C TRP A 77 -7.56 -16.71 -8.61
N MET A 78 -6.34 -16.36 -8.22
CA MET A 78 -5.13 -16.76 -8.95
C MET A 78 -4.73 -18.19 -8.58
N GLU A 79 -4.34 -19.00 -9.58
CA GLU A 79 -3.82 -20.34 -9.34
C GLU A 79 -2.66 -20.33 -8.34
N GLN A 80 -1.79 -19.33 -8.40
CA GLN A 80 -0.65 -19.16 -7.49
C GLN A 80 -1.07 -18.87 -6.05
N GLU A 81 -2.15 -18.13 -5.83
CA GLU A 81 -2.73 -17.90 -4.49
C GLU A 81 -3.25 -19.23 -3.91
N GLN A 82 -3.96 -20.00 -4.73
CA GLN A 82 -4.48 -21.31 -4.34
C GLN A 82 -3.39 -22.34 -4.07
N GLU A 83 -2.37 -22.40 -4.93
CA GLU A 83 -1.23 -23.32 -4.78
C GLU A 83 -0.38 -23.00 -3.53
N ARG A 84 -0.22 -21.74 -3.19
CA ARG A 84 0.63 -21.27 -2.09
C ARG A 84 -0.13 -21.05 -0.79
N GLY A 85 -1.46 -20.95 -0.85
CA GLY A 85 -2.32 -20.64 0.30
C GLY A 85 -2.13 -19.22 0.83
N ILE A 86 -1.68 -18.27 0.00
CA ILE A 86 -1.46 -16.86 0.37
C ILE A 86 -2.16 -15.95 -0.61
N THR A 87 -2.74 -14.86 -0.13
CA THR A 87 -3.25 -13.79 -0.99
C THR A 87 -2.09 -12.97 -1.53
N ILE A 88 -2.03 -12.81 -2.84
CA ILE A 88 -0.99 -12.08 -3.57
C ILE A 88 -1.52 -10.72 -4.02
N THR A 89 -2.72 -10.71 -4.60
CA THR A 89 -3.36 -9.49 -5.10
C THR A 89 -4.58 -9.14 -4.27
N SER A 90 -4.80 -7.85 -4.04
CA SER A 90 -6.04 -7.40 -3.38
C SER A 90 -7.26 -7.72 -4.26
N ALA A 91 -8.27 -8.34 -3.67
CA ALA A 91 -9.55 -8.59 -4.31
C ALA A 91 -10.63 -7.69 -3.69
N ALA A 92 -11.52 -7.16 -4.52
CA ALA A 92 -12.64 -6.35 -4.07
C ALA A 92 -13.95 -7.12 -4.23
N THR A 93 -14.77 -7.13 -3.22
CA THR A 93 -16.11 -7.74 -3.25
C THR A 93 -17.12 -6.88 -2.51
N THR A 94 -18.39 -7.09 -2.81
CA THR A 94 -19.49 -6.37 -2.16
C THR A 94 -20.44 -7.36 -1.51
N ALA A 95 -20.73 -7.14 -0.24
CA ALA A 95 -21.68 -7.91 0.57
C ALA A 95 -22.82 -7.03 1.07
N GLU A 96 -23.94 -7.66 1.45
CA GLU A 96 -25.09 -6.97 2.04
C GLU A 96 -25.40 -7.58 3.42
N TRP A 97 -25.46 -6.73 4.45
CA TRP A 97 -25.77 -7.18 5.81
C TRP A 97 -26.69 -6.22 6.52
N LYS A 98 -27.82 -6.71 7.03
CA LYS A 98 -28.82 -5.91 7.81
C LYS A 98 -29.12 -4.53 7.19
N GLY A 99 -29.34 -4.47 5.87
CA GLY A 99 -29.65 -3.22 5.15
C GLY A 99 -28.47 -2.31 4.88
N HIS A 100 -27.25 -2.77 5.14
CA HIS A 100 -26.01 -2.09 4.80
C HIS A 100 -25.32 -2.77 3.63
N ARG A 101 -24.62 -1.98 2.85
CA ARG A 101 -23.71 -2.42 1.81
C ARG A 101 -22.29 -2.36 2.38
N ILE A 102 -21.58 -3.48 2.29
CA ILE A 102 -20.21 -3.61 2.76
C ILE A 102 -19.33 -3.93 1.56
N ASN A 103 -18.49 -2.99 1.15
CA ASN A 103 -17.44 -3.22 0.18
C ASN A 103 -16.22 -3.70 0.95
N ILE A 104 -15.71 -4.86 0.60
CA ILE A 104 -14.59 -5.51 1.28
C ILE A 104 -13.42 -5.55 0.30
N ILE A 105 -12.27 -5.04 0.71
CA ILE A 105 -11.01 -5.21 0.01
C ILE A 105 -10.16 -6.18 0.83
N ASP A 106 -9.93 -7.35 0.27
CA ASP A 106 -9.02 -8.34 0.84
C ASP A 106 -7.58 -7.96 0.52
N THR A 107 -6.76 -7.73 1.54
CA THR A 107 -5.39 -7.24 1.37
C THR A 107 -4.37 -8.37 1.57
N PRO A 108 -3.28 -8.43 0.78
CA PRO A 108 -2.22 -9.39 1.03
C PRO A 108 -1.63 -9.27 2.43
N GLY A 109 -1.22 -10.40 3.01
CA GLY A 109 -0.54 -10.41 4.32
C GLY A 109 0.99 -10.46 4.22
N HIS A 110 1.57 -10.64 3.02
CA HIS A 110 3.01 -10.81 2.82
C HIS A 110 3.72 -9.47 2.58
N VAL A 111 4.90 -9.31 3.17
CA VAL A 111 5.69 -8.07 3.08
C VAL A 111 6.12 -7.69 1.66
N ASP A 112 6.32 -8.66 0.77
CA ASP A 112 6.66 -8.41 -0.62
C ASP A 112 5.52 -7.72 -1.39
N PHE A 113 4.29 -7.75 -0.84
CA PHE A 113 3.09 -7.13 -1.40
C PHE A 113 2.56 -5.96 -0.57
N THR A 114 3.42 -5.29 0.20
CA THR A 114 3.05 -4.13 1.04
C THR A 114 2.43 -2.98 0.26
N VAL A 115 2.77 -2.85 -1.01
CA VAL A 115 2.18 -1.87 -1.93
C VAL A 115 0.70 -2.13 -2.18
N GLU A 116 0.30 -3.40 -2.31
CA GLU A 116 -1.11 -3.79 -2.40
C GLU A 116 -1.88 -3.38 -1.15
N VAL A 117 -1.25 -3.53 0.03
CA VAL A 117 -1.83 -3.09 1.30
C VAL A 117 -1.95 -1.57 1.34
N GLU A 118 -0.89 -0.83 0.99
CA GLU A 118 -0.87 0.63 1.06
C GLU A 118 -1.91 1.27 0.13
N ARG A 119 -2.01 0.81 -1.11
CA ARG A 119 -3.03 1.31 -2.04
C ARG A 119 -4.46 0.93 -1.63
N SER A 120 -4.64 -0.21 -0.98
CA SER A 120 -5.93 -0.59 -0.41
C SER A 120 -6.32 0.30 0.77
N LEU A 121 -5.41 0.52 1.72
CA LEU A 121 -5.64 1.38 2.89
C LEU A 121 -5.98 2.83 2.50
N ARG A 122 -5.47 3.32 1.37
CA ARG A 122 -5.76 4.68 0.88
C ARG A 122 -7.23 4.86 0.47
N VAL A 123 -7.91 3.78 0.09
CA VAL A 123 -9.30 3.83 -0.39
C VAL A 123 -10.32 3.23 0.57
N LEU A 124 -9.88 2.77 1.74
CA LEU A 124 -10.74 2.24 2.80
C LEU A 124 -11.18 3.34 3.74
N ASP A 125 -12.38 3.15 4.32
CA ASP A 125 -12.88 4.01 5.40
C ASP A 125 -12.57 3.39 6.77
N GLY A 126 -12.57 2.07 6.88
CA GLY A 126 -12.26 1.35 8.10
C GLY A 126 -11.62 -0.01 7.82
N ALA A 127 -11.15 -0.68 8.86
CA ALA A 127 -10.51 -1.98 8.71
C ALA A 127 -10.86 -2.97 9.84
N ILE A 128 -10.78 -4.26 9.52
CA ILE A 128 -10.74 -5.36 10.48
C ILE A 128 -9.30 -5.82 10.60
N ALA A 129 -8.72 -5.77 11.80
CA ALA A 129 -7.40 -6.32 12.08
C ALA A 129 -7.55 -7.70 12.72
N LEU A 130 -7.11 -8.76 12.02
CA LEU A 130 -7.16 -10.12 12.52
C LEU A 130 -5.85 -10.49 13.20
N PHE A 131 -5.98 -11.10 14.39
CA PHE A 131 -4.87 -11.64 15.14
C PHE A 131 -5.10 -13.13 15.46
N ASP A 132 -4.04 -13.92 15.47
CA ASP A 132 -4.09 -15.30 15.91
C ASP A 132 -4.12 -15.36 17.44
N SER A 133 -5.05 -16.09 18.04
CA SER A 133 -5.18 -16.21 19.50
C SER A 133 -3.99 -16.88 20.18
N VAL A 134 -3.16 -17.60 19.44
CA VAL A 134 -1.94 -18.27 19.94
C VAL A 134 -0.70 -17.41 19.77
N ALA A 135 -0.52 -16.83 18.57
CA ALA A 135 0.67 -16.02 18.24
C ALA A 135 0.53 -14.56 18.70
N GLY A 136 -0.69 -14.02 18.76
CA GLY A 136 -0.94 -12.61 19.04
C GLY A 136 -0.51 -11.71 17.89
N VAL A 137 0.10 -10.58 18.20
CA VAL A 137 0.66 -9.66 17.22
C VAL A 137 1.97 -10.19 16.68
N GLU A 138 2.11 -10.27 15.38
CA GLU A 138 3.30 -10.69 14.65
C GLU A 138 3.89 -9.52 13.84
N PRO A 139 5.16 -9.58 13.39
CA PRO A 139 5.84 -8.46 12.74
C PRO A 139 5.11 -7.90 11.52
N GLN A 140 4.45 -8.75 10.74
CA GLN A 140 3.65 -8.31 9.60
C GLN A 140 2.41 -7.53 10.05
N SER A 141 1.80 -7.94 11.17
CA SER A 141 0.69 -7.19 11.78
C SER A 141 1.13 -5.78 12.18
N GLU A 142 2.34 -5.64 12.74
CA GLU A 142 2.90 -4.32 13.10
C GLU A 142 3.05 -3.43 11.88
N THR A 143 3.57 -3.98 10.76
CA THR A 143 3.77 -3.20 9.52
C THR A 143 2.45 -2.68 8.98
N VAL A 144 1.45 -3.56 8.84
CA VAL A 144 0.13 -3.17 8.32
C VAL A 144 -0.59 -2.22 9.27
N TRP A 145 -0.41 -2.41 10.59
CA TRP A 145 -0.95 -1.52 11.60
C TRP A 145 -0.40 -0.10 11.49
N ARG A 146 0.94 0.04 11.38
CA ARG A 146 1.60 1.35 11.17
C ARG A 146 1.16 2.04 9.87
N GLN A 147 0.95 1.26 8.81
CA GLN A 147 0.40 1.81 7.57
C GLN A 147 -1.05 2.32 7.77
N ALA A 148 -1.88 1.59 8.52
CA ALA A 148 -3.22 2.05 8.84
C ALA A 148 -3.21 3.31 9.73
N ASP A 149 -2.24 3.44 10.66
CA ASP A 149 -2.02 4.67 11.45
C ASP A 149 -1.65 5.86 10.56
N LYS A 150 -0.75 5.66 9.59
CA LYS A 150 -0.36 6.69 8.61
C LYS A 150 -1.56 7.28 7.87
N TYR A 151 -2.54 6.45 7.54
CA TYR A 151 -3.76 6.86 6.82
C TYR A 151 -4.94 7.14 7.76
N HIS A 152 -4.74 7.12 9.09
CA HIS A 152 -5.78 7.35 10.09
C HIS A 152 -7.03 6.47 9.89
N VAL A 153 -6.84 5.21 9.51
CA VAL A 153 -7.94 4.27 9.26
C VAL A 153 -8.46 3.71 10.58
N PRO A 154 -9.73 4.02 10.98
CA PRO A 154 -10.38 3.41 12.14
C PRO A 154 -10.49 1.90 11.98
N ARG A 155 -10.32 1.18 13.06
CA ARG A 155 -10.28 -0.29 13.00
C ARG A 155 -10.92 -0.96 14.19
N ILE A 156 -11.39 -2.18 13.97
CA ILE A 156 -11.79 -3.13 14.99
C ILE A 156 -10.81 -4.30 14.94
N ALA A 157 -10.52 -4.90 16.08
CA ALA A 157 -9.67 -6.07 16.19
C ALA A 157 -10.49 -7.34 16.35
N TYR A 158 -10.04 -8.43 15.74
CA TYR A 158 -10.67 -9.73 15.85
C TYR A 158 -9.63 -10.80 16.18
N ILE A 159 -9.68 -11.32 17.43
CA ILE A 159 -8.84 -12.42 17.88
C ILE A 159 -9.44 -13.72 17.35
N ASN A 160 -8.84 -14.24 16.29
CA ASN A 160 -9.29 -15.43 15.58
C ASN A 160 -8.63 -16.71 16.09
N LYS A 161 -9.15 -17.86 15.68
CA LYS A 161 -8.65 -19.20 16.01
C LYS A 161 -8.74 -19.58 17.49
N MET A 162 -9.77 -19.10 18.17
CA MET A 162 -10.05 -19.46 19.58
C MET A 162 -10.23 -20.97 19.82
N ASP A 163 -10.36 -21.76 18.76
CA ASP A 163 -10.43 -23.21 18.76
C ASP A 163 -9.10 -23.93 18.79
N ARG A 164 -7.99 -23.22 18.59
CA ARG A 164 -6.63 -23.82 18.56
C ARG A 164 -6.11 -24.12 19.96
N VAL A 165 -5.29 -25.16 20.07
CA VAL A 165 -4.56 -25.48 21.30
C VAL A 165 -3.60 -24.35 21.62
N GLY A 166 -3.64 -23.84 22.86
CA GLY A 166 -2.87 -22.68 23.32
C GLY A 166 -3.52 -21.34 23.01
N ALA A 167 -4.79 -21.31 22.59
CA ALA A 167 -5.53 -20.08 22.37
C ALA A 167 -5.72 -19.30 23.68
N ASP A 168 -5.31 -18.02 23.69
CA ASP A 168 -5.40 -17.13 24.84
C ASP A 168 -5.84 -15.74 24.37
N PHE A 169 -7.06 -15.37 24.73
CA PHE A 169 -7.67 -14.10 24.36
C PHE A 169 -6.99 -12.91 25.03
N GLU A 170 -6.73 -13.01 26.34
CA GLU A 170 -6.14 -11.92 27.12
C GLU A 170 -4.72 -11.63 26.67
N ARG A 171 -3.94 -12.68 26.42
CA ARG A 171 -2.60 -12.57 25.86
C ARG A 171 -2.64 -11.92 24.46
N GLY A 172 -3.60 -12.29 23.61
CA GLY A 172 -3.82 -11.68 22.31
C GLY A 172 -4.03 -10.16 22.43
N VAL A 173 -4.88 -9.73 23.33
CA VAL A 173 -5.15 -8.32 23.63
C VAL A 173 -3.89 -7.63 24.19
N GLN A 174 -3.18 -8.27 25.12
CA GLN A 174 -1.97 -7.69 25.71
C GLN A 174 -0.86 -7.47 24.69
N THR A 175 -0.70 -8.37 23.72
CA THR A 175 0.29 -8.17 22.64
C THR A 175 -0.01 -6.96 21.77
N MET A 176 -1.27 -6.53 21.64
CA MET A 176 -1.62 -5.30 20.94
C MET A 176 -1.13 -4.06 21.69
N VAL A 177 -1.21 -4.07 23.02
CA VAL A 177 -0.64 -3.00 23.86
C VAL A 177 0.89 -2.97 23.74
N ASP A 178 1.54 -4.12 23.94
CA ASP A 178 2.98 -4.22 24.06
C ASP A 178 3.71 -3.94 22.74
N ARG A 179 3.17 -4.38 21.60
CA ARG A 179 3.85 -4.32 20.30
C ARG A 179 3.34 -3.23 19.38
N LEU A 180 2.05 -2.90 19.46
CA LEU A 180 1.45 -1.89 18.59
C LEU A 180 1.31 -0.53 19.28
N GLY A 181 1.43 -0.48 20.61
CA GLY A 181 1.08 0.71 21.38
C GLY A 181 -0.39 1.09 21.22
N ALA A 182 -1.24 0.11 20.87
CA ALA A 182 -2.67 0.29 20.66
C ALA A 182 -3.41 0.40 21.99
N HIS A 183 -4.64 0.91 21.95
CA HIS A 183 -5.56 0.91 23.07
C HIS A 183 -6.74 -0.06 22.80
N PRO A 184 -6.51 -1.39 22.95
CA PRO A 184 -7.54 -2.38 22.68
C PRO A 184 -8.50 -2.46 23.86
N VAL A 185 -9.80 -2.44 23.57
CA VAL A 185 -10.86 -2.59 24.57
C VAL A 185 -11.78 -3.74 24.17
N PRO A 186 -11.79 -4.84 24.92
CA PRO A 186 -12.69 -5.96 24.66
C PRO A 186 -14.15 -5.53 24.72
N ILE A 187 -14.92 -5.85 23.67
CA ILE A 187 -16.37 -5.74 23.62
C ILE A 187 -17.04 -7.11 23.66
N GLN A 188 -16.25 -8.17 23.64
CA GLN A 188 -16.66 -9.56 23.77
C GLN A 188 -15.68 -10.35 24.64
N LEU A 189 -16.17 -11.41 25.27
CA LEU A 189 -15.33 -12.42 25.92
C LEU A 189 -15.62 -13.80 25.30
N PRO A 190 -14.61 -14.69 25.19
CA PRO A 190 -14.83 -16.05 24.68
C PRO A 190 -15.57 -16.92 25.70
N ILE A 191 -16.43 -17.81 25.23
CA ILE A 191 -17.05 -18.86 26.02
C ILE A 191 -16.32 -20.18 25.75
N GLY A 192 -15.40 -20.54 26.64
CA GLY A 192 -14.48 -21.62 26.46
C GLY A 192 -13.32 -21.28 25.52
N VAL A 193 -12.33 -22.14 25.49
CA VAL A 193 -11.13 -22.02 24.63
C VAL A 193 -10.83 -23.39 24.02
N GLU A 194 -10.01 -23.38 22.97
CA GLU A 194 -9.57 -24.60 22.26
C GLU A 194 -10.79 -25.44 21.78
N GLY A 195 -10.74 -26.75 21.95
CA GLY A 195 -11.86 -27.65 21.62
C GLY A 195 -13.16 -27.33 22.38
N GLY A 196 -13.10 -26.58 23.47
CA GLY A 196 -14.23 -26.11 24.26
C GLY A 196 -14.84 -24.78 23.84
N PHE A 197 -14.30 -24.12 22.81
CA PHE A 197 -14.83 -22.85 22.31
C PHE A 197 -16.22 -23.03 21.68
N ARG A 198 -17.25 -22.45 22.28
CA ARG A 198 -18.66 -22.65 21.89
C ARG A 198 -19.42 -21.37 21.57
N GLY A 199 -18.84 -20.22 21.84
CA GLY A 199 -19.51 -18.94 21.58
C GLY A 199 -18.80 -17.75 22.22
N VAL A 200 -19.51 -16.62 22.30
CA VAL A 200 -18.98 -15.37 22.84
C VAL A 200 -20.00 -14.73 23.80
N VAL A 201 -19.49 -14.02 24.79
CA VAL A 201 -20.29 -13.08 25.61
C VAL A 201 -20.18 -11.71 24.94
N ASP A 202 -21.30 -11.11 24.60
CA ASP A 202 -21.39 -9.73 24.15
C ASP A 202 -21.55 -8.79 25.36
N LEU A 203 -20.53 -7.98 25.60
CA LEU A 203 -20.47 -7.04 26.70
C LEU A 203 -21.37 -5.82 26.49
N VAL A 204 -21.82 -5.54 25.27
CA VAL A 204 -22.73 -4.44 24.97
C VAL A 204 -24.17 -4.79 25.34
N SER A 205 -24.60 -5.99 25.02
CA SER A 205 -25.95 -6.48 25.35
C SER A 205 -26.02 -7.26 26.67
N MET A 206 -24.87 -7.63 27.24
CA MET A 206 -24.74 -8.53 28.39
C MET A 206 -25.49 -9.85 28.18
N LYS A 207 -25.31 -10.44 27.03
CA LYS A 207 -25.85 -11.76 26.62
C LYS A 207 -24.76 -12.66 26.08
N ALA A 208 -24.98 -13.94 26.11
CA ALA A 208 -24.15 -14.95 25.52
C ALA A 208 -24.72 -15.38 24.16
N VAL A 209 -23.86 -15.50 23.14
CA VAL A 209 -24.21 -16.02 21.83
C VAL A 209 -23.55 -17.40 21.70
N LEU A 210 -24.35 -18.45 21.65
CA LEU A 210 -23.95 -19.84 21.51
C LEU A 210 -24.24 -20.33 20.08
N TYR A 211 -23.40 -21.21 19.55
CA TYR A 211 -23.58 -21.82 18.24
C TYR A 211 -23.94 -23.30 18.39
N ARG A 212 -25.09 -23.71 17.79
CA ARG A 212 -25.65 -25.05 17.93
C ARG A 212 -25.26 -26.02 16.82
N ASP A 213 -24.92 -25.47 15.65
CA ASP A 213 -24.53 -26.23 14.46
C ASP A 213 -23.06 -25.99 14.06
N GLU A 214 -22.51 -26.90 13.26
CA GLU A 214 -21.12 -26.76 12.75
C GLU A 214 -20.96 -25.65 11.70
N LEU A 215 -22.06 -25.29 11.01
CA LEU A 215 -22.07 -24.23 10.02
C LEU A 215 -22.22 -22.84 10.65
N GLY A 216 -22.47 -22.74 11.96
CA GLY A 216 -22.63 -21.49 12.67
C GLY A 216 -23.90 -20.70 12.26
N THR A 217 -24.88 -21.34 11.64
CA THR A 217 -26.12 -20.72 11.19
C THR A 217 -27.17 -20.64 12.29
N GLU A 218 -27.15 -21.58 13.23
CA GLU A 218 -28.08 -21.63 14.38
C GLU A 218 -27.42 -20.98 15.60
N GLN A 219 -27.69 -19.66 15.76
CA GLN A 219 -27.27 -18.90 16.93
C GLN A 219 -28.38 -18.88 17.99
N GLU A 220 -27.99 -19.09 19.23
CA GLU A 220 -28.87 -18.97 20.40
C GLU A 220 -28.34 -17.87 21.31
N ILE A 221 -29.19 -16.86 21.54
CA ILE A 221 -28.87 -15.78 22.47
C ILE A 221 -29.47 -16.15 23.85
N VAL A 222 -28.59 -16.33 24.81
CA VAL A 222 -28.93 -16.80 26.16
C VAL A 222 -28.34 -15.87 27.24
N GLU A 223 -28.74 -16.09 28.48
CA GLU A 223 -28.10 -15.44 29.63
C GLU A 223 -26.65 -15.89 29.76
N ILE A 224 -25.81 -14.99 30.28
CA ILE A 224 -24.37 -15.30 30.49
C ILE A 224 -24.24 -16.49 31.45
N PRO A 225 -23.45 -17.50 31.10
CA PRO A 225 -23.16 -18.63 31.98
C PRO A 225 -22.69 -18.17 33.37
N GLU A 226 -23.10 -18.86 34.42
CA GLU A 226 -22.82 -18.43 35.79
C GLU A 226 -21.32 -18.24 36.08
N GLU A 227 -20.50 -19.14 35.50
CA GLU A 227 -19.05 -19.10 35.60
C GLU A 227 -18.39 -17.85 34.98
N LEU A 228 -19.07 -17.15 34.09
CA LEU A 228 -18.55 -15.96 33.40
C LEU A 228 -19.21 -14.65 33.83
N ARG A 229 -20.19 -14.68 34.72
CA ARG A 229 -20.97 -13.48 35.11
C ARG A 229 -20.08 -12.40 35.73
N ASP A 230 -19.25 -12.80 36.68
CA ASP A 230 -18.39 -11.85 37.40
C ASP A 230 -17.32 -11.26 36.45
N ALA A 231 -16.73 -12.10 35.60
CA ALA A 231 -15.76 -11.67 34.58
C ALA A 231 -16.41 -10.73 33.55
N ALA A 232 -17.63 -11.05 33.11
CA ALA A 232 -18.35 -10.22 32.16
C ALA A 232 -18.78 -8.87 32.78
N ALA A 233 -19.19 -8.85 34.06
CA ALA A 233 -19.48 -7.62 34.75
C ALA A 233 -18.26 -6.72 34.88
N ALA A 234 -17.14 -7.28 35.36
CA ALA A 234 -15.84 -6.53 35.45
C ALA A 234 -15.37 -6.00 34.10
N ALA A 235 -15.49 -6.82 33.04
CA ALA A 235 -15.11 -6.42 31.68
C ALA A 235 -16.07 -5.34 31.13
N ARG A 236 -17.35 -5.39 31.49
CA ARG A 236 -18.34 -4.35 31.16
C ARG A 236 -18.00 -3.02 31.83
N ASP A 237 -17.69 -3.05 33.12
CA ASP A 237 -17.29 -1.85 33.89
C ASP A 237 -16.05 -1.22 33.29
N HIS A 238 -15.03 -2.02 32.94
CA HIS A 238 -13.83 -1.54 32.26
C HIS A 238 -14.16 -0.96 30.88
N LEU A 239 -15.01 -1.59 30.08
CA LEU A 239 -15.46 -1.05 28.81
C LEU A 239 -16.13 0.33 28.96
N LEU A 240 -16.99 0.48 29.97
CA LEU A 240 -17.68 1.75 30.25
C LEU A 240 -16.69 2.83 30.67
N GLU A 241 -15.73 2.51 31.55
CA GLU A 241 -14.67 3.41 31.98
C GLU A 241 -13.87 3.90 30.77
N GLU A 242 -13.33 2.99 29.97
CA GLU A 242 -12.46 3.33 28.82
C GLU A 242 -13.17 4.16 27.75
N VAL A 243 -14.41 3.82 27.45
CA VAL A 243 -15.20 4.55 26.43
C VAL A 243 -15.65 5.93 26.94
N SER A 244 -15.87 6.08 28.26
CA SER A 244 -16.27 7.35 28.87
C SER A 244 -15.26 8.47 28.69
N HIS A 245 -13.99 8.15 28.50
CA HIS A 245 -12.93 9.13 28.19
C HIS A 245 -13.12 9.86 26.85
N TYR A 246 -14.01 9.34 26.00
CA TYR A 246 -14.27 9.89 24.66
C TYR A 246 -15.71 10.38 24.47
N ASP A 247 -16.52 10.33 25.54
CA ASP A 247 -17.93 10.75 25.51
C ASP A 247 -18.39 11.33 26.87
N ASP A 248 -18.39 12.66 26.97
CA ASP A 248 -18.76 13.39 28.20
C ASP A 248 -20.15 13.00 28.72
N GLY A 249 -21.13 12.78 27.82
CA GLY A 249 -22.48 12.40 28.23
C GLY A 249 -22.57 10.96 28.75
N LEU A 250 -21.66 10.06 28.31
CA LEU A 250 -21.53 8.73 28.90
C LEU A 250 -20.89 8.82 30.29
N LEU A 251 -19.89 9.68 30.45
CA LEU A 251 -19.24 9.93 31.74
C LEU A 251 -20.25 10.49 32.77
N GLU A 252 -21.07 11.47 32.39
CA GLU A 252 -22.12 12.01 33.25
C GLU A 252 -23.10 10.91 33.66
N ALA A 253 -23.59 10.08 32.72
CA ALA A 253 -24.49 8.98 33.00
C ALA A 253 -23.90 7.94 34.00
N ILE A 254 -22.60 7.63 33.87
CA ILE A 254 -21.88 6.75 34.81
C ILE A 254 -21.81 7.37 36.21
N LEU A 255 -21.48 8.66 36.30
CA LEU A 255 -21.35 9.37 37.58
C LEU A 255 -22.71 9.53 38.28
N GLU A 256 -23.78 9.60 37.52
CA GLU A 256 -25.18 9.67 38.06
C GLU A 256 -25.76 8.28 38.33
N GLU A 257 -25.01 7.20 38.11
CA GLU A 257 -25.50 5.81 38.24
C GLU A 257 -26.75 5.53 37.36
N ALA A 258 -26.87 6.23 36.24
CA ALA A 258 -28.00 6.09 35.33
C ALA A 258 -27.92 4.79 34.51
N ASP A 259 -29.05 4.26 34.11
CA ASP A 259 -29.11 3.08 33.24
C ASP A 259 -28.61 3.44 31.82
N ILE A 260 -27.57 2.78 31.35
CA ILE A 260 -26.95 3.02 30.07
C ILE A 260 -27.52 2.07 29.02
N SER A 261 -28.32 2.61 28.09
CA SER A 261 -28.90 1.81 27.01
C SER A 261 -27.82 1.26 26.06
N GLN A 262 -28.13 0.14 25.39
CA GLN A 262 -27.23 -0.46 24.42
C GLN A 262 -26.90 0.50 23.26
N GLU A 263 -27.91 1.24 22.79
CA GLU A 263 -27.73 2.22 21.70
C GLU A 263 -26.77 3.34 22.09
N ARG A 264 -26.90 3.82 23.33
CA ARG A 264 -26.01 4.87 23.86
C ARG A 264 -24.58 4.39 23.94
N LEU A 265 -24.37 3.16 24.45
CA LEU A 265 -23.04 2.58 24.52
C LEU A 265 -22.46 2.32 23.11
N LYS A 266 -23.25 1.80 22.17
CA LYS A 266 -22.82 1.62 20.77
C LYS A 266 -22.37 2.94 20.14
N GLN A 267 -23.10 4.04 20.35
CA GLN A 267 -22.73 5.36 19.87
C GLN A 267 -21.39 5.83 20.44
N ALA A 268 -21.18 5.63 21.74
CA ALA A 268 -19.94 6.01 22.40
C ALA A 268 -18.74 5.16 21.95
N ILE A 269 -18.90 3.84 21.82
CA ILE A 269 -17.85 2.96 21.22
C ILE A 269 -17.54 3.40 19.81
N ARG A 270 -18.56 3.70 18.99
CA ARG A 270 -18.37 4.19 17.64
C ARG A 270 -17.56 5.49 17.61
N ALA A 271 -17.92 6.47 18.43
CA ALA A 271 -17.20 7.75 18.50
C ALA A 271 -15.74 7.56 18.88
N ALA A 272 -15.47 6.71 19.88
CA ALA A 272 -14.12 6.35 20.29
C ALA A 272 -13.32 5.64 19.17
N THR A 273 -13.96 4.71 18.45
CA THR A 273 -13.36 4.00 17.30
C THR A 273 -13.01 4.94 16.16
N LEU A 274 -13.94 5.84 15.80
CA LEU A 274 -13.75 6.82 14.72
C LEU A 274 -12.62 7.81 15.03
N SER A 275 -12.37 8.09 16.32
CA SER A 275 -11.24 8.92 16.75
C SER A 275 -9.88 8.24 16.60
N THR A 276 -9.83 6.95 16.23
CA THR A 276 -8.64 6.09 16.14
C THR A 276 -7.86 5.90 17.45
N LYS A 277 -8.41 6.34 18.56
CA LYS A 277 -7.74 6.28 19.88
C LYS A 277 -8.07 5.02 20.67
N LEU A 278 -9.18 4.35 20.32
CA LEU A 278 -9.62 3.11 20.93
C LEU A 278 -9.90 2.08 19.83
N THR A 279 -9.54 0.84 20.09
CA THR A 279 -9.79 -0.28 19.18
C THR A 279 -10.70 -1.31 19.86
N PRO A 280 -11.97 -1.46 19.44
CA PRO A 280 -12.84 -2.52 19.95
C PRO A 280 -12.30 -3.90 19.58
N VAL A 281 -12.27 -4.82 20.54
CA VAL A 281 -11.75 -6.17 20.34
C VAL A 281 -12.87 -7.20 20.45
N LEU A 282 -12.98 -8.04 19.41
CA LEU A 282 -13.87 -9.18 19.33
C LEU A 282 -13.06 -10.47 19.28
N CYS A 283 -13.74 -11.60 19.45
CA CYS A 283 -13.11 -12.90 19.35
C CYS A 283 -13.98 -13.93 18.62
N GLY A 284 -13.31 -14.99 18.09
CA GLY A 284 -14.01 -16.09 17.43
C GLY A 284 -13.08 -17.12 16.80
N SER A 285 -13.69 -18.01 16.05
CA SER A 285 -13.01 -18.96 15.18
C SER A 285 -13.71 -19.00 13.83
N SER A 286 -13.10 -18.35 12.84
CA SER A 286 -13.65 -18.35 11.48
C SER A 286 -13.65 -19.74 10.88
N PHE A 287 -12.66 -20.58 11.20
CA PHE A 287 -12.61 -21.99 10.75
C PHE A 287 -13.73 -22.84 11.33
N LYS A 288 -14.09 -22.59 12.59
CA LYS A 288 -15.23 -23.28 13.26
C LYS A 288 -16.56 -22.54 13.09
N ASN A 289 -16.61 -21.52 12.23
CA ASN A 289 -17.85 -20.81 11.90
C ASN A 289 -18.50 -20.11 13.10
N LYS A 290 -17.71 -19.61 14.05
CA LYS A 290 -18.17 -18.99 15.30
C LYS A 290 -17.60 -17.59 15.47
N GLY A 291 -18.45 -16.59 15.74
CA GLY A 291 -18.04 -15.19 15.99
C GLY A 291 -18.09 -14.29 14.77
N VAL A 292 -18.35 -14.78 13.54
CA VAL A 292 -18.30 -13.98 12.31
C VAL A 292 -19.52 -13.06 12.15
N GLN A 293 -20.72 -13.52 12.52
CA GLN A 293 -21.91 -12.65 12.43
C GLN A 293 -21.85 -11.49 13.43
N PRO A 294 -21.43 -11.66 14.70
CA PRO A 294 -21.14 -10.52 15.58
C PRO A 294 -20.06 -9.59 15.05
N LEU A 295 -19.06 -10.12 14.33
CA LEU A 295 -18.05 -9.28 13.64
C LEU A 295 -18.71 -8.41 12.56
N LEU A 296 -19.61 -8.97 11.74
CA LEU A 296 -20.38 -8.21 10.75
C LEU A 296 -21.26 -7.14 11.39
N ASP A 297 -21.87 -7.43 12.54
CA ASP A 297 -22.63 -6.45 13.31
C ASP A 297 -21.71 -5.32 13.80
N ALA A 298 -20.53 -5.63 14.31
CA ALA A 298 -19.54 -4.64 14.74
C ALA A 298 -19.07 -3.76 13.59
N VAL A 299 -18.93 -4.30 12.38
CA VAL A 299 -18.57 -3.51 11.18
C VAL A 299 -19.61 -2.43 10.91
N ILE A 300 -20.88 -2.75 10.94
CA ILE A 300 -21.95 -1.76 10.70
C ILE A 300 -22.15 -0.80 11.86
N ASP A 301 -21.94 -1.26 13.11
CA ASP A 301 -22.14 -0.46 14.31
C ASP A 301 -20.97 0.50 14.58
N TYR A 302 -19.72 0.10 14.38
CA TYR A 302 -18.54 0.82 14.85
C TYR A 302 -17.65 1.40 13.76
N LEU A 303 -17.58 0.78 12.56
CA LEU A 303 -16.74 1.31 11.49
C LEU A 303 -17.42 2.46 10.73
N PRO A 304 -16.63 3.38 10.15
CA PRO A 304 -17.16 4.56 9.50
C PRO A 304 -17.93 4.26 8.22
N SER A 305 -18.88 5.12 7.91
CA SER A 305 -19.43 5.32 6.58
C SER A 305 -18.61 6.36 5.82
N PRO A 306 -18.76 6.52 4.50
CA PRO A 306 -18.11 7.59 3.76
C PRO A 306 -18.42 9.02 4.24
N LEU A 307 -19.48 9.20 5.08
CA LEU A 307 -19.83 10.48 5.68
C LEU A 307 -19.07 10.77 6.98
N ASP A 308 -18.55 9.75 7.63
CA ASP A 308 -17.84 9.88 8.92
C ASP A 308 -16.34 10.18 8.73
N VAL A 309 -15.81 9.93 7.53
CA VAL A 309 -14.40 10.22 7.21
C VAL A 309 -14.25 11.68 6.75
N PRO A 310 -13.10 12.31 7.02
CA PRO A 310 -12.85 13.67 6.56
C PRO A 310 -13.04 13.80 5.03
N PRO A 311 -13.60 14.92 4.54
CA PRO A 311 -13.67 15.20 3.13
C PRO A 311 -12.28 15.13 2.49
N VAL A 312 -12.18 14.61 1.27
CA VAL A 312 -10.89 14.50 0.58
C VAL A 312 -10.40 15.87 0.15
N VAL A 313 -9.15 16.15 0.45
CA VAL A 313 -8.46 17.37 0.02
C VAL A 313 -7.65 17.06 -1.23
N GLY A 314 -7.76 17.88 -2.24
CA GLY A 314 -6.97 17.80 -3.46
C GLY A 314 -6.44 19.18 -3.86
N THR A 315 -5.66 19.22 -4.93
CA THR A 315 -5.10 20.45 -5.48
C THR A 315 -5.66 20.72 -6.88
N GLU A 316 -5.95 21.98 -7.16
CA GLU A 316 -6.34 22.46 -8.48
C GLU A 316 -5.20 23.28 -9.08
N LEU A 317 -4.76 22.92 -10.28
CA LEU A 317 -3.78 23.68 -11.03
C LEU A 317 -4.51 24.85 -11.74
N ILE A 318 -4.25 26.06 -11.30
CA ILE A 318 -4.77 27.28 -11.94
C ILE A 318 -3.87 27.59 -13.14
N LYS A 319 -4.42 27.57 -14.35
CA LYS A 319 -3.69 27.91 -15.57
C LYS A 319 -3.07 29.31 -15.46
N GLY A 320 -1.74 29.36 -15.42
CA GLY A 320 -0.95 30.59 -15.39
C GLY A 320 -0.51 31.08 -14.01
N GLU A 321 -0.76 30.31 -12.95
CA GLU A 321 -0.23 30.55 -11.61
C GLU A 321 0.72 29.43 -11.20
N GLU A 322 1.82 29.77 -10.51
CA GLU A 322 2.76 28.80 -9.95
C GLU A 322 2.22 28.14 -8.65
N ASN A 323 1.10 28.65 -8.12
CA ASN A 323 0.52 28.19 -6.86
C ASN A 323 -0.65 27.22 -7.09
N GLU A 324 -0.60 26.09 -6.42
CA GLU A 324 -1.70 25.13 -6.33
C GLU A 324 -2.75 25.63 -5.33
N ARG A 325 -4.03 25.54 -5.71
CA ARG A 325 -5.14 25.83 -4.80
C ARG A 325 -5.65 24.55 -4.18
N GLN A 326 -5.73 24.49 -2.85
CA GLN A 326 -6.41 23.39 -2.17
C GLN A 326 -7.92 23.45 -2.40
N VAL A 327 -8.49 22.32 -2.77
CA VAL A 327 -9.93 22.12 -3.00
C VAL A 327 -10.39 20.95 -2.16
N VAL A 328 -11.49 21.16 -1.44
CA VAL A 328 -12.13 20.11 -0.62
C VAL A 328 -13.28 19.49 -1.41
N ARG A 329 -13.38 18.18 -1.46
CA ARG A 329 -14.50 17.41 -2.02
C ARG A 329 -15.18 16.61 -0.94
N LYS A 330 -16.49 16.79 -0.80
CA LYS A 330 -17.32 16.07 0.15
C LYS A 330 -17.88 14.81 -0.49
N ALA A 331 -18.16 13.81 0.31
CA ALA A 331 -18.88 12.61 -0.13
C ALA A 331 -20.36 12.93 -0.38
N ASP A 332 -20.65 13.55 -1.50
CA ASP A 332 -21.98 14.01 -1.93
C ASP A 332 -22.13 13.82 -3.44
N ASP A 333 -23.26 13.29 -3.90
CA ASP A 333 -23.55 13.03 -5.31
C ASP A 333 -23.73 14.32 -6.15
N SER A 334 -24.06 15.42 -5.49
CA SER A 334 -24.24 16.72 -6.13
C SER A 334 -22.91 17.47 -6.39
N GLU A 335 -21.82 17.02 -5.74
CA GLU A 335 -20.48 17.56 -5.95
C GLU A 335 -19.93 17.17 -7.34
N PRO A 336 -18.95 17.90 -7.87
CA PRO A 336 -18.24 17.47 -9.07
C PRO A 336 -17.57 16.11 -8.88
N PHE A 337 -17.63 15.26 -9.89
CA PHE A 337 -17.04 13.92 -9.84
C PHE A 337 -15.53 13.98 -9.59
N ALA A 338 -15.07 13.21 -8.61
CA ALA A 338 -13.66 12.92 -8.36
C ALA A 338 -13.49 11.51 -7.83
N ALA A 339 -12.56 10.76 -8.40
CA ALA A 339 -12.25 9.38 -8.04
C ALA A 339 -10.75 9.11 -8.13
N LEU A 340 -10.28 8.15 -7.36
CA LEU A 340 -8.90 7.66 -7.39
C LEU A 340 -8.87 6.25 -8.00
N ALA A 341 -8.09 6.07 -9.06
CA ALA A 341 -7.77 4.77 -9.61
C ALA A 341 -6.70 4.10 -8.72
N PHE A 342 -7.09 3.10 -7.95
CA PHE A 342 -6.20 2.51 -6.96
C PHE A 342 -5.62 1.15 -7.36
N LYS A 343 -6.21 0.49 -8.38
CA LYS A 343 -5.72 -0.79 -8.89
C LYS A 343 -6.02 -0.94 -10.37
N ILE A 344 -5.04 -1.43 -11.11
CA ILE A 344 -5.18 -1.89 -12.48
C ILE A 344 -5.07 -3.42 -12.47
N ALA A 345 -5.90 -4.09 -13.25
CA ALA A 345 -5.80 -5.53 -13.45
C ALA A 345 -6.02 -5.88 -14.93
N ALA A 346 -5.29 -6.86 -15.43
CA ALA A 346 -5.56 -7.45 -16.74
C ALA A 346 -6.57 -8.59 -16.59
N ASP A 347 -7.63 -8.53 -17.37
CA ASP A 347 -8.66 -9.54 -17.39
C ASP A 347 -8.68 -10.23 -18.76
N PRO A 348 -8.68 -11.58 -18.81
CA PRO A 348 -8.63 -12.32 -20.08
C PRO A 348 -9.82 -12.03 -21.02
N TYR A 349 -10.99 -11.67 -20.48
CA TYR A 349 -12.23 -11.52 -21.21
C TYR A 349 -12.58 -10.08 -21.56
N VAL A 350 -12.31 -9.15 -20.65
CA VAL A 350 -12.69 -7.73 -20.83
C VAL A 350 -11.50 -6.81 -21.03
N GLY A 351 -10.29 -7.33 -20.90
CA GLY A 351 -9.04 -6.58 -21.03
C GLY A 351 -8.69 -5.80 -19.78
N LYS A 352 -8.24 -4.54 -19.91
CA LYS A 352 -7.81 -3.71 -18.79
C LYS A 352 -9.00 -3.28 -17.93
N LEU A 353 -8.97 -3.66 -16.65
CA LEU A 353 -9.87 -3.23 -15.59
C LEU A 353 -9.19 -2.14 -14.75
N THR A 354 -9.84 -1.02 -14.58
CA THR A 354 -9.38 0.07 -13.69
C THR A 354 -10.31 0.13 -12.49
N TYR A 355 -9.83 -0.31 -11.32
CA TYR A 355 -10.55 -0.16 -10.07
C TYR A 355 -10.39 1.25 -9.54
N PHE A 356 -11.51 1.87 -9.14
CA PHE A 356 -11.51 3.22 -8.63
C PHE A 356 -12.49 3.39 -7.49
N ARG A 357 -12.17 4.31 -6.57
CA ARG A 357 -13.07 4.78 -5.53
C ARG A 357 -13.58 6.16 -5.90
N VAL A 358 -14.89 6.34 -5.83
CA VAL A 358 -15.54 7.64 -6.00
C VAL A 358 -15.54 8.37 -4.66
N TYR A 359 -14.91 9.54 -4.60
CA TYR A 359 -14.90 10.39 -3.41
C TYR A 359 -15.99 11.44 -3.43
N SER A 360 -16.37 11.95 -4.60
CA SER A 360 -17.43 12.94 -4.77
C SER A 360 -18.15 12.79 -6.11
N GLY A 361 -19.38 13.26 -6.16
CA GLY A 361 -20.18 13.24 -7.38
C GLY A 361 -20.65 11.86 -7.77
N HIS A 362 -21.06 11.73 -9.01
CA HIS A 362 -21.53 10.49 -9.63
C HIS A 362 -20.94 10.33 -11.03
N LEU A 363 -20.89 9.10 -11.55
CA LEU A 363 -20.35 8.78 -12.86
C LEU A 363 -21.23 7.77 -13.58
N GLN A 364 -21.68 8.14 -14.78
CA GLN A 364 -22.47 7.26 -15.66
C GLN A 364 -21.57 6.53 -16.66
N ALA A 365 -21.92 5.30 -16.99
CA ALA A 365 -21.28 4.55 -18.06
C ALA A 365 -21.37 5.33 -19.39
N GLY A 366 -20.29 5.32 -20.16
CA GLY A 366 -20.17 6.09 -21.40
C GLY A 366 -19.71 7.55 -21.26
N SER A 367 -19.65 8.08 -20.03
CA SER A 367 -19.20 9.45 -19.71
C SER A 367 -17.72 9.67 -20.03
N ARG A 368 -17.31 10.93 -20.07
CA ARG A 368 -15.91 11.35 -20.19
C ARG A 368 -15.42 11.88 -18.86
N VAL A 369 -14.23 11.45 -18.48
CA VAL A 369 -13.50 11.92 -17.30
C VAL A 369 -12.13 12.45 -17.70
N LEU A 370 -11.61 13.39 -16.95
CA LEU A 370 -10.24 13.88 -17.07
C LEU A 370 -9.32 13.03 -16.21
N ASN A 371 -8.31 12.41 -16.79
CA ASN A 371 -7.15 11.95 -16.05
C ASN A 371 -6.28 13.16 -15.73
N VAL A 372 -6.28 13.59 -14.47
CA VAL A 372 -5.65 14.85 -14.05
C VAL A 372 -4.13 14.78 -14.16
N GLY A 373 -3.53 13.62 -13.88
CA GLY A 373 -2.09 13.40 -13.96
C GLY A 373 -1.52 13.56 -15.37
N THR A 374 -2.26 13.10 -16.39
CA THR A 374 -1.84 13.18 -17.80
C THR A 374 -2.45 14.35 -18.56
N GLY A 375 -3.45 15.03 -17.99
CA GLY A 375 -4.23 16.09 -18.66
C GLY A 375 -5.12 15.59 -19.82
N ARG A 376 -5.31 14.28 -19.96
CA ARG A 376 -6.08 13.66 -21.05
C ARG A 376 -7.48 13.29 -20.64
N THR A 377 -8.41 13.44 -21.55
CA THR A 377 -9.80 13.01 -21.35
C THR A 377 -9.96 11.57 -21.79
N GLU A 378 -10.40 10.72 -20.85
CA GLU A 378 -10.68 9.31 -21.04
C GLU A 378 -12.20 9.07 -21.14
N ARG A 379 -12.60 8.05 -21.89
CA ARG A 379 -13.99 7.61 -21.95
C ARG A 379 -14.19 6.37 -21.11
N ILE A 380 -15.11 6.41 -20.18
CA ILE A 380 -15.56 5.26 -19.41
C ILE A 380 -16.43 4.38 -20.35
N GLY A 381 -16.04 3.15 -20.56
CA GLY A 381 -16.85 2.20 -21.34
C GLY A 381 -18.01 1.67 -20.48
N ARG A 382 -17.77 0.54 -19.82
CA ARG A 382 -18.69 -0.09 -18.88
C ARG A 382 -18.20 0.13 -17.46
N ILE A 383 -19.12 0.18 -16.50
CA ILE A 383 -18.81 0.21 -15.08
C ILE A 383 -19.29 -1.12 -14.48
N LEU A 384 -18.43 -1.75 -13.70
CA LEU A 384 -18.67 -3.05 -13.10
C LEU A 384 -18.59 -2.94 -11.58
N MET A 385 -19.59 -3.46 -10.89
CA MET A 385 -19.49 -3.80 -9.49
C MET A 385 -18.91 -5.21 -9.36
N MET A 386 -17.91 -5.36 -8.50
CA MET A 386 -17.21 -6.61 -8.34
C MET A 386 -17.80 -7.39 -7.17
N HIS A 387 -18.10 -8.66 -7.40
CA HIS A 387 -18.59 -9.61 -6.41
C HIS A 387 -17.68 -10.84 -6.43
N ALA A 388 -16.47 -10.70 -5.90
CA ALA A 388 -15.40 -11.69 -6.05
C ALA A 388 -15.11 -11.97 -7.54
N ASN A 389 -15.46 -13.15 -8.06
CA ASN A 389 -15.28 -13.51 -9.46
C ASN A 389 -16.44 -13.06 -10.39
N ASP A 390 -17.59 -12.71 -9.81
CA ASP A 390 -18.75 -12.27 -10.56
C ASP A 390 -18.72 -10.76 -10.81
N ARG A 391 -19.25 -10.33 -11.94
CA ARG A 391 -19.27 -8.93 -12.39
C ARG A 391 -20.69 -8.52 -12.69
N GLU A 392 -21.16 -7.50 -12.01
CA GLU A 392 -22.45 -6.88 -12.28
C GLU A 392 -22.22 -5.56 -13.02
N GLU A 393 -22.75 -5.44 -14.23
CA GLU A 393 -22.68 -4.19 -14.99
C GLU A 393 -23.71 -3.20 -14.43
N VAL A 394 -23.23 -2.02 -14.07
CA VAL A 394 -24.07 -0.94 -13.53
C VAL A 394 -24.03 0.28 -14.44
N ALA A 395 -25.16 0.98 -14.52
CA ALA A 395 -25.28 2.17 -15.36
C ALA A 395 -24.58 3.39 -14.74
N GLU A 396 -24.50 3.45 -13.40
CA GLU A 396 -24.01 4.61 -12.66
C GLU A 396 -23.39 4.19 -11.34
N VAL A 397 -22.39 4.96 -10.88
CA VAL A 397 -21.78 4.87 -9.55
C VAL A 397 -21.75 6.23 -8.89
N HIS A 398 -21.73 6.25 -7.58
CA HIS A 398 -21.93 7.42 -6.74
C HIS A 398 -20.77 7.64 -5.74
N ALA A 399 -20.71 8.80 -5.10
CA ALA A 399 -19.76 9.07 -4.03
C ALA A 399 -19.75 7.93 -3.00
N GLY A 400 -18.58 7.49 -2.53
CA GLY A 400 -18.40 6.37 -1.61
C GLY A 400 -18.39 4.98 -2.25
N ASP A 401 -18.69 4.85 -3.55
CA ASP A 401 -18.67 3.56 -4.25
C ASP A 401 -17.24 3.15 -4.63
N ILE A 402 -17.00 1.84 -4.61
CA ILE A 402 -15.82 1.19 -5.17
C ILE A 402 -16.29 0.36 -6.36
N ALA A 403 -15.73 0.62 -7.54
CA ALA A 403 -16.13 -0.04 -8.78
C ALA A 403 -14.93 -0.26 -9.71
N ALA A 404 -15.13 -1.02 -10.77
CA ALA A 404 -14.17 -1.18 -11.84
C ALA A 404 -14.71 -0.61 -13.16
N ALA A 405 -13.86 0.04 -13.95
CA ALA A 405 -14.19 0.53 -15.28
C ALA A 405 -13.45 -0.23 -16.36
N VAL A 406 -14.15 -0.50 -17.45
CA VAL A 406 -13.61 -1.07 -18.69
C VAL A 406 -13.50 0.02 -19.74
N GLY A 407 -12.43 -0.04 -20.54
CA GLY A 407 -12.27 0.84 -21.70
C GLY A 407 -11.44 2.09 -21.46
N ILE A 408 -10.92 2.30 -20.28
CA ILE A 408 -9.94 3.35 -19.98
C ILE A 408 -8.56 2.87 -20.46
N LYS A 409 -7.89 3.67 -21.29
CA LYS A 409 -6.66 3.22 -21.95
C LYS A 409 -5.39 3.67 -21.22
N GLN A 410 -5.33 4.93 -20.80
CA GLN A 410 -4.11 5.56 -20.31
C GLN A 410 -4.26 6.01 -18.85
N VAL A 411 -4.64 5.07 -18.00
CA VAL A 411 -4.70 5.28 -16.55
C VAL A 411 -3.79 4.27 -15.88
N ILE A 412 -3.01 4.74 -14.92
CA ILE A 412 -2.17 3.93 -14.05
C ILE A 412 -2.69 3.99 -12.61
N THR A 413 -2.20 3.09 -11.78
CA THR A 413 -2.51 3.09 -10.34
C THR A 413 -2.02 4.39 -9.69
N GLY A 414 -2.90 5.05 -8.94
CA GLY A 414 -2.63 6.36 -8.31
C GLY A 414 -3.16 7.56 -9.10
N ASP A 415 -3.67 7.37 -10.32
CA ASP A 415 -4.23 8.47 -11.10
C ASP A 415 -5.57 8.96 -10.56
N THR A 416 -5.76 10.28 -10.62
CA THR A 416 -7.03 10.93 -10.31
C THR A 416 -7.89 11.06 -11.56
N LEU A 417 -9.14 10.60 -11.46
CA LEU A 417 -10.18 10.78 -12.47
C LEU A 417 -11.16 11.84 -11.97
N ALA A 418 -11.31 12.94 -12.70
CA ALA A 418 -12.16 14.06 -12.28
C ALA A 418 -13.10 14.51 -13.39
N ALA A 419 -14.13 15.27 -13.01
CA ALA A 419 -14.98 15.96 -13.97
C ALA A 419 -14.15 16.99 -14.76
N PRO A 420 -14.21 17.00 -16.11
CA PRO A 420 -13.40 17.93 -16.93
C PRO A 420 -13.65 19.40 -16.62
N ALA A 421 -14.85 19.74 -16.12
CA ALA A 421 -15.25 21.10 -15.78
C ALA A 421 -14.75 21.57 -14.39
N ALA A 422 -14.34 20.64 -13.53
CA ALA A 422 -13.90 20.95 -12.18
C ALA A 422 -12.72 20.00 -11.80
N PRO A 423 -11.57 20.13 -12.45
CA PRO A 423 -10.43 19.26 -12.22
C PRO A 423 -9.91 19.42 -10.78
N VAL A 424 -9.60 18.31 -10.14
CA VAL A 424 -8.95 18.26 -8.84
C VAL A 424 -7.96 17.11 -8.87
N HIS A 425 -6.75 17.35 -8.42
CA HIS A 425 -5.73 16.32 -8.24
C HIS A 425 -5.77 15.83 -6.80
N LEU A 426 -6.18 14.59 -6.59
CA LEU A 426 -6.14 13.96 -5.27
C LEU A 426 -4.69 13.59 -4.94
N GLU A 427 -4.40 13.48 -3.65
CA GLU A 427 -3.06 13.10 -3.18
C GLU A 427 -2.59 11.79 -3.82
N LYS A 428 -1.38 11.81 -4.37
CA LYS A 428 -0.77 10.63 -5.00
C LYS A 428 -0.40 9.58 -3.97
N ILE A 429 -0.58 8.31 -4.35
CA ILE A 429 0.02 7.20 -3.61
C ILE A 429 1.52 7.22 -3.88
N ILE A 430 2.32 7.31 -2.83
CA ILE A 430 3.79 7.24 -2.94
C ILE A 430 4.17 5.77 -2.83
N PHE A 431 4.70 5.22 -3.91
CA PHE A 431 5.16 3.84 -3.95
C PHE A 431 6.64 3.75 -3.55
N PRO A 432 7.02 2.75 -2.74
CA PRO A 432 8.42 2.51 -2.43
C PRO A 432 9.19 2.07 -3.68
N GLU A 433 10.47 2.40 -3.73
CA GLU A 433 11.32 1.91 -4.81
C GLU A 433 11.63 0.41 -4.65
N PRO A 434 11.72 -0.34 -5.76
CA PRO A 434 12.07 -1.74 -5.72
C PRO A 434 13.48 -1.96 -5.18
N VAL A 435 13.67 -3.02 -4.39
CA VAL A 435 14.93 -3.30 -3.69
C VAL A 435 15.76 -4.42 -4.31
N ILE A 436 15.16 -5.33 -5.07
CA ILE A 436 15.89 -6.40 -5.76
C ILE A 436 15.71 -6.33 -7.27
N LYS A 437 16.73 -6.83 -7.98
CA LYS A 437 16.73 -6.91 -9.43
C LYS A 437 17.13 -8.32 -9.89
N VAL A 438 16.51 -8.77 -10.98
CA VAL A 438 16.88 -9.98 -11.71
C VAL A 438 16.99 -9.68 -13.19
N ALA A 439 17.89 -10.35 -13.89
CA ALA A 439 17.93 -10.34 -15.33
C ALA A 439 16.97 -11.39 -15.89
N VAL A 440 16.19 -11.02 -16.89
CA VAL A 440 15.24 -11.92 -17.57
C VAL A 440 15.60 -12.00 -19.04
N GLU A 441 15.82 -13.21 -19.53
CA GLU A 441 16.17 -13.48 -20.91
C GLU A 441 15.15 -14.42 -21.54
N PRO A 442 14.56 -14.10 -22.70
CA PRO A 442 13.64 -14.98 -23.39
C PRO A 442 14.38 -16.25 -23.85
N LYS A 443 13.76 -17.42 -23.72
CA LYS A 443 14.37 -18.67 -24.17
C LYS A 443 14.46 -18.77 -25.69
N THR A 444 13.52 -18.15 -26.39
CA THR A 444 13.47 -18.13 -27.84
C THR A 444 13.29 -16.71 -28.39
N LYS A 445 13.67 -16.49 -29.64
CA LYS A 445 13.47 -15.22 -30.31
C LYS A 445 11.97 -14.86 -30.45
N ALA A 446 11.10 -15.86 -30.54
CA ALA A 446 9.65 -15.66 -30.60
C ALA A 446 9.07 -15.19 -29.23
N ASP A 447 9.73 -15.51 -28.12
CA ASP A 447 9.32 -15.08 -26.80
C ASP A 447 9.74 -13.63 -26.49
N GLN A 448 10.67 -13.05 -27.24
CA GLN A 448 11.16 -11.69 -27.01
C GLN A 448 10.05 -10.64 -27.16
N ASP A 449 9.28 -10.70 -28.23
CA ASP A 449 8.19 -9.75 -28.48
C ASP A 449 7.05 -9.93 -27.47
N LYS A 450 6.72 -11.19 -27.16
CA LYS A 450 5.72 -11.53 -26.16
C LYS A 450 6.17 -11.08 -24.76
N MET A 451 7.45 -11.25 -24.42
CA MET A 451 8.02 -10.83 -23.14
C MET A 451 7.89 -9.31 -22.94
N SER A 452 8.20 -8.52 -23.96
CA SER A 452 8.05 -7.06 -23.89
C SER A 452 6.61 -6.64 -23.62
N VAL A 453 5.64 -7.30 -24.27
CA VAL A 453 4.20 -7.04 -24.05
C VAL A 453 3.77 -7.47 -22.63
N ALA A 454 4.21 -8.66 -22.20
CA ALA A 454 3.88 -9.19 -20.86
C ALA A 454 4.44 -8.29 -19.75
N LEU A 455 5.73 -7.95 -19.84
CA LEU A 455 6.39 -7.08 -18.88
C LEU A 455 5.74 -5.68 -18.83
N GLY A 456 5.37 -5.12 -19.98
CA GLY A 456 4.67 -3.84 -20.05
C GLY A 456 3.32 -3.88 -19.34
N ARG A 457 2.52 -4.94 -19.52
CA ARG A 457 1.22 -5.11 -18.84
C ARG A 457 1.39 -5.30 -17.34
N LEU A 458 2.34 -6.13 -16.91
CA LEU A 458 2.62 -6.33 -15.50
C LEU A 458 3.08 -5.03 -14.81
N ALA A 459 3.90 -4.21 -15.49
CA ALA A 459 4.32 -2.91 -14.98
C ALA A 459 3.17 -1.87 -14.92
N GLU A 460 2.14 -1.99 -15.77
CA GLU A 460 0.94 -1.17 -15.65
C GLU A 460 0.09 -1.55 -14.42
N GLU A 461 0.09 -2.82 -14.03
CA GLU A 461 -0.66 -3.31 -12.87
C GLU A 461 0.03 -2.97 -11.55
N ASP A 462 1.36 -3.10 -11.51
CA ASP A 462 2.15 -2.93 -10.31
C ASP A 462 3.21 -1.81 -10.47
N PRO A 463 2.99 -0.64 -9.85
CA PRO A 463 3.93 0.49 -9.92
C PRO A 463 5.31 0.21 -9.31
N THR A 464 5.44 -0.81 -8.45
CA THR A 464 6.74 -1.20 -7.87
C THR A 464 7.51 -2.20 -8.73
N PHE A 465 6.85 -2.74 -9.75
CA PHE A 465 7.52 -3.55 -10.76
C PHE A 465 8.08 -2.66 -11.86
N GLN A 466 9.39 -2.58 -11.94
CA GLN A 466 10.09 -1.78 -12.95
C GLN A 466 10.79 -2.68 -13.95
N VAL A 467 10.73 -2.28 -15.22
CA VAL A 467 11.41 -2.95 -16.32
C VAL A 467 12.37 -1.97 -16.97
N ARG A 468 13.62 -2.32 -17.04
CA ARG A 468 14.66 -1.51 -17.69
C ARG A 468 15.53 -2.38 -18.58
N THR A 469 15.95 -1.85 -19.70
CA THR A 469 17.01 -2.48 -20.50
C THR A 469 18.34 -1.90 -20.06
N ASN A 470 19.25 -2.76 -19.66
CA ASN A 470 20.61 -2.36 -19.33
C ASN A 470 21.35 -2.01 -20.64
N GLU A 471 21.75 -0.76 -20.79
CA GLU A 471 22.37 -0.25 -22.02
C GLU A 471 23.76 -0.87 -22.27
N GLU A 472 24.48 -1.26 -21.22
CA GLU A 472 25.80 -1.87 -21.33
C GLU A 472 25.74 -3.35 -21.71
N THR A 473 24.80 -4.09 -21.13
CA THR A 473 24.70 -5.55 -21.33
C THR A 473 23.64 -5.94 -22.35
N GLY A 474 22.72 -5.04 -22.68
CA GLY A 474 21.55 -5.32 -23.50
C GLY A 474 20.51 -6.23 -22.83
N GLN A 475 20.73 -6.59 -21.56
CA GLN A 475 19.81 -7.45 -20.80
C GLN A 475 18.57 -6.68 -20.34
N THR A 476 17.44 -7.36 -20.34
CA THR A 476 16.24 -6.85 -19.70
C THR A 476 16.33 -7.14 -18.20
N GLU A 477 16.37 -6.09 -17.39
CA GLU A 477 16.34 -6.17 -15.94
C GLU A 477 14.92 -5.89 -15.44
N ILE A 478 14.44 -6.73 -14.53
CA ILE A 478 13.21 -6.50 -13.79
C ILE A 478 13.54 -6.26 -12.32
N SER A 479 12.84 -5.31 -11.72
CA SER A 479 13.05 -4.94 -10.32
C SER A 479 11.73 -5.08 -9.55
N GLY A 480 11.79 -5.51 -8.30
CA GLY A 480 10.63 -5.73 -7.44
C GLY A 480 10.94 -5.60 -5.96
N MET A 481 9.90 -5.76 -5.14
CA MET A 481 9.97 -5.54 -3.69
C MET A 481 10.61 -6.70 -2.92
N GLY A 482 10.62 -7.91 -3.49
CA GLY A 482 11.20 -9.09 -2.86
C GLY A 482 11.32 -10.25 -3.85
N GLU A 483 11.95 -11.35 -3.38
CA GLU A 483 12.18 -12.54 -4.19
C GLU A 483 10.85 -13.18 -4.62
N LEU A 484 9.93 -13.34 -3.66
CA LEU A 484 8.60 -13.90 -3.94
C LEU A 484 7.81 -13.02 -4.93
N HIS A 485 7.91 -11.69 -4.81
CA HIS A 485 7.26 -10.77 -5.74
C HIS A 485 7.73 -11.01 -7.18
N LEU A 486 9.05 -11.04 -7.43
CA LEU A 486 9.59 -11.31 -8.77
C LEU A 486 9.29 -12.72 -9.26
N GLU A 487 9.33 -13.72 -8.38
CA GLU A 487 8.98 -15.10 -8.72
C GLU A 487 7.52 -15.22 -9.20
N VAL A 488 6.59 -14.55 -8.51
CA VAL A 488 5.18 -14.51 -8.89
C VAL A 488 5.00 -13.84 -10.27
N LEU A 489 5.67 -12.72 -10.52
CA LEU A 489 5.56 -12.01 -11.80
C LEU A 489 6.15 -12.82 -12.97
N VAL A 490 7.26 -13.50 -12.76
CA VAL A 490 7.85 -14.40 -13.76
C VAL A 490 6.94 -15.60 -14.06
N ASP A 491 6.34 -16.17 -13.03
CA ASP A 491 5.41 -17.29 -13.23
C ASP A 491 4.11 -16.81 -13.91
N ARG A 492 3.63 -15.59 -13.62
CA ARG A 492 2.53 -14.95 -14.37
C ARG A 492 2.87 -14.76 -15.84
N MET A 493 4.10 -14.32 -16.18
CA MET A 493 4.52 -14.25 -17.58
C MET A 493 4.37 -15.59 -18.29
N ARG A 494 4.73 -16.68 -17.61
CA ARG A 494 4.62 -18.03 -18.18
C ARG A 494 3.15 -18.47 -18.34
N ARG A 495 2.33 -18.33 -17.28
CA ARG A 495 0.95 -18.85 -17.25
C ARG A 495 -0.01 -17.99 -18.06
N GLU A 496 0.04 -16.68 -17.90
CA GLU A 496 -0.93 -15.76 -18.51
C GLU A 496 -0.55 -15.36 -19.94
N PHE A 497 0.75 -15.25 -20.23
CA PHE A 497 1.23 -14.74 -21.52
C PHE A 497 1.94 -15.80 -22.37
N GLY A 498 2.17 -16.99 -21.84
CA GLY A 498 2.86 -18.07 -22.54
C GLY A 498 4.30 -17.70 -22.93
N VAL A 499 5.02 -17.00 -22.05
CA VAL A 499 6.40 -16.56 -22.23
C VAL A 499 7.34 -17.45 -21.41
N GLU A 500 8.25 -18.13 -22.11
CA GLU A 500 9.33 -18.86 -21.46
C GLU A 500 10.59 -17.98 -21.35
N ALA A 501 11.04 -17.76 -20.12
CA ALA A 501 12.21 -16.93 -19.83
C ALA A 501 13.19 -17.62 -18.89
N ASN A 502 14.48 -17.34 -19.06
CA ASN A 502 15.51 -17.64 -18.08
C ASN A 502 15.63 -16.46 -17.12
N VAL A 503 15.64 -16.75 -15.84
CA VAL A 503 15.84 -15.73 -14.80
C VAL A 503 17.24 -15.87 -14.25
N GLY A 504 17.99 -14.75 -14.28
CA GLY A 504 19.31 -14.68 -13.66
C GLY A 504 19.21 -14.59 -12.12
N ARG A 505 20.38 -14.67 -11.44
CA ARG A 505 20.40 -14.45 -9.99
C ARG A 505 19.90 -13.04 -9.68
N PRO A 506 19.11 -12.87 -8.59
CA PRO A 506 18.70 -11.57 -8.15
C PRO A 506 19.92 -10.67 -7.94
N GLN A 507 19.88 -9.45 -8.45
CA GLN A 507 20.91 -8.47 -8.17
C GLN A 507 20.50 -7.57 -7.02
N VAL A 508 21.46 -7.30 -6.14
CA VAL A 508 21.25 -6.40 -5.00
C VAL A 508 21.32 -4.95 -5.48
N SER A 509 20.35 -4.14 -5.12
CA SER A 509 20.35 -2.71 -5.40
C SER A 509 21.25 -1.98 -4.40
N TYR A 510 22.55 -1.99 -4.66
CA TYR A 510 23.50 -1.21 -3.88
C TYR A 510 23.26 0.29 -4.09
N ARG A 511 23.67 1.08 -3.10
CA ARG A 511 23.69 2.54 -3.17
C ARG A 511 25.08 3.04 -2.82
N GLU A 512 25.34 4.29 -3.12
CA GLU A 512 26.57 4.97 -2.69
C GLU A 512 26.21 6.16 -1.79
N THR A 513 27.10 6.52 -0.89
CA THR A 513 27.04 7.77 -0.11
C THR A 513 28.44 8.24 0.18
N VAL A 514 28.59 9.33 0.93
CA VAL A 514 29.89 9.85 1.35
C VAL A 514 30.02 9.89 2.86
N ARG A 515 31.25 9.67 3.38
CA ARG A 515 31.52 9.79 4.82
C ARG A 515 31.98 11.19 5.23
N GLY A 516 32.51 11.95 4.29
CA GLY A 516 33.14 13.24 4.57
C GLY A 516 32.43 14.38 3.88
N SER A 517 32.68 15.59 4.38
CA SER A 517 32.22 16.83 3.74
C SER A 517 33.36 17.48 2.99
N VAL A 518 33.04 18.10 1.85
CA VAL A 518 33.97 18.91 1.06
C VAL A 518 33.31 20.23 0.73
N GLN A 519 34.11 21.29 0.65
CA GLN A 519 33.60 22.65 0.42
C GLN A 519 34.26 23.29 -0.79
N GLY A 520 33.53 24.16 -1.48
CA GLY A 520 34.03 25.01 -2.57
C GLY A 520 34.55 24.25 -3.76
N VAL A 521 34.00 23.09 -4.10
CA VAL A 521 34.46 22.29 -5.24
C VAL A 521 34.02 22.91 -6.54
N GLU A 522 34.98 23.22 -7.40
CA GLU A 522 34.75 23.85 -8.71
C GLU A 522 34.27 22.84 -9.73
N GLY A 523 33.16 23.11 -10.40
CA GLY A 523 32.76 22.49 -11.64
C GLY A 523 32.86 23.49 -12.77
N ARG A 524 33.74 23.21 -13.72
CA ARG A 524 34.05 24.14 -14.84
C ARG A 524 33.78 23.48 -16.17
N PHE A 525 32.88 24.04 -16.92
CA PHE A 525 32.64 23.68 -18.31
C PHE A 525 32.80 24.91 -19.21
N VAL A 526 33.93 24.93 -19.96
CA VAL A 526 34.25 26.02 -20.90
C VAL A 526 34.64 25.37 -22.21
N ARG A 527 33.90 25.63 -23.27
CA ARG A 527 34.16 25.13 -24.60
C ARG A 527 34.07 26.28 -25.63
N GLN A 528 35.13 26.55 -26.31
CA GLN A 528 35.15 27.49 -27.42
C GLN A 528 35.38 26.70 -28.73
N THR A 529 34.33 26.63 -29.55
CA THR A 529 34.39 26.08 -30.92
C THR A 529 33.90 27.19 -31.82
N GLY A 530 34.61 27.60 -32.85
CA GLY A 530 34.37 28.71 -33.76
C GLY A 530 32.92 29.04 -34.11
N GLY A 531 32.18 29.64 -33.19
CA GLY A 531 30.76 29.98 -33.15
C GLY A 531 30.39 30.45 -31.76
N SER A 532 29.15 30.21 -31.27
CA SER A 532 28.77 30.51 -29.88
C SER A 532 29.52 29.59 -28.92
N GLY A 533 30.24 30.15 -27.95
CA GLY A 533 30.92 29.45 -26.87
C GLY A 533 29.94 28.80 -25.88
N GLN A 534 30.48 27.95 -25.01
CA GLN A 534 29.71 27.41 -23.85
C GLN A 534 30.50 27.71 -22.58
N PHE A 535 29.87 28.37 -21.61
CA PHE A 535 30.52 28.78 -20.37
C PHE A 535 29.61 28.51 -19.17
N GLY A 536 30.09 27.77 -18.18
CA GLY A 536 29.46 27.58 -16.90
C GLY A 536 30.49 27.20 -15.84
N VAL A 537 30.52 27.93 -14.73
CA VAL A 537 31.34 27.58 -13.57
C VAL A 537 30.48 27.65 -12.32
N VAL A 538 30.55 26.62 -11.51
CA VAL A 538 29.83 26.52 -10.24
C VAL A 538 30.75 26.04 -9.12
N TYR A 539 30.50 26.47 -7.91
CA TYR A 539 31.17 26.00 -6.71
C TYR A 539 30.13 25.38 -5.79
N ILE A 540 30.37 24.17 -5.36
CA ILE A 540 29.45 23.45 -4.48
C ILE A 540 30.14 22.94 -3.21
N ASP A 541 29.36 22.87 -2.14
CA ASP A 541 29.68 22.10 -0.95
C ASP A 541 28.90 20.79 -1.01
N LEU A 542 29.51 19.69 -0.54
CA LEU A 542 28.90 18.40 -0.41
C LEU A 542 29.07 17.88 1.03
N GLU A 543 27.98 17.45 1.62
CA GLU A 543 27.98 16.84 2.95
C GLU A 543 27.03 15.65 3.04
N PRO A 544 27.31 14.65 3.91
CA PRO A 544 26.36 13.57 4.18
C PRO A 544 25.12 14.11 4.89
N ALA A 545 23.94 13.57 4.53
CA ALA A 545 22.64 13.88 5.14
C ALA A 545 21.85 12.58 5.42
N PRO A 546 22.27 11.78 6.43
CA PRO A 546 21.72 10.46 6.68
C PRO A 546 20.20 10.48 6.89
N GLY A 547 19.46 9.67 6.11
CA GLY A 547 18.01 9.54 6.18
C GLY A 547 17.21 10.68 5.55
N GLU A 548 17.87 11.71 5.00
CA GLU A 548 17.20 12.86 4.34
C GLU A 548 17.11 12.71 2.81
N GLY A 549 17.70 11.65 2.25
CA GLY A 549 17.74 11.42 0.81
C GLY A 549 18.65 12.41 0.09
N PHE A 550 18.15 13.09 -0.95
CA PHE A 550 18.89 14.12 -1.68
C PHE A 550 18.32 15.50 -1.44
N GLU A 551 19.11 16.40 -0.88
CA GLU A 551 18.76 17.80 -0.68
C GLU A 551 19.66 18.72 -1.52
N PHE A 552 19.07 19.64 -2.26
CA PHE A 552 19.78 20.68 -2.99
C PHE A 552 19.47 22.06 -2.38
N VAL A 553 20.52 22.71 -1.85
CA VAL A 553 20.43 24.01 -1.21
C VAL A 553 21.08 25.08 -2.07
N ASN A 554 20.35 26.16 -2.31
CA ASN A 554 20.89 27.32 -3.01
C ASN A 554 21.31 28.41 -2.02
N LYS A 555 22.60 28.75 -1.99
CA LYS A 555 23.17 29.84 -1.18
C LYS A 555 23.83 30.93 -2.04
N ILE A 556 23.53 31.01 -3.34
CA ILE A 556 24.05 32.06 -4.22
C ILE A 556 23.70 33.46 -3.69
N LYS A 557 24.69 34.32 -3.66
CA LYS A 557 24.52 35.74 -3.30
C LYS A 557 25.01 36.62 -4.45
N GLY A 558 24.36 37.81 -4.61
CA GLY A 558 24.83 38.82 -5.56
C GLY A 558 24.72 38.44 -7.05
N GLY A 559 23.93 37.44 -7.42
CA GLY A 559 23.73 37.08 -8.83
C GLY A 559 24.92 36.39 -9.52
N ALA A 560 25.83 35.76 -8.75
CA ALA A 560 27.01 35.06 -9.30
C ALA A 560 26.63 33.94 -10.29
N VAL A 561 25.46 33.32 -10.09
CA VAL A 561 24.78 32.46 -11.07
C VAL A 561 23.38 33.04 -11.28
N PRO A 562 22.97 33.39 -12.52
CA PRO A 562 21.63 33.81 -12.82
C PRO A 562 20.59 32.77 -12.38
N SER A 563 19.45 33.22 -11.84
CA SER A 563 18.43 32.35 -11.25
C SER A 563 17.87 31.32 -12.24
N GLU A 564 17.84 31.65 -13.52
CA GLU A 564 17.41 30.79 -14.62
C GLU A 564 18.30 29.53 -14.82
N TYR A 565 19.59 29.59 -14.42
CA TYR A 565 20.52 28.46 -14.57
C TYR A 565 20.62 27.56 -13.32
N ILE A 566 20.08 28.00 -12.17
CA ILE A 566 20.10 27.19 -10.93
C ILE A 566 19.36 25.85 -11.08
N PRO A 567 18.19 25.78 -11.72
CA PRO A 567 17.52 24.51 -11.99
C PRO A 567 18.37 23.57 -12.85
N ALA A 568 19.11 24.10 -13.83
CA ALA A 568 20.01 23.30 -14.68
C ALA A 568 21.18 22.71 -13.88
N VAL A 569 21.77 23.48 -12.95
CA VAL A 569 22.79 22.94 -12.02
C VAL A 569 22.21 21.79 -11.19
N LYS A 570 21.03 21.96 -10.59
CA LYS A 570 20.35 20.92 -9.82
C LYS A 570 20.14 19.66 -10.65
N THR A 571 19.64 19.80 -11.88
CA THR A 571 19.44 18.68 -12.80
C THR A 571 20.76 17.97 -13.12
N GLY A 572 21.85 18.73 -13.36
CA GLY A 572 23.16 18.15 -13.62
C GLY A 572 23.73 17.37 -12.43
N VAL A 573 23.47 17.83 -11.20
CA VAL A 573 23.83 17.12 -9.98
C VAL A 573 22.98 15.85 -9.83
N GLN A 574 21.66 15.93 -10.06
CA GLN A 574 20.74 14.79 -9.96
C GLN A 574 21.09 13.65 -10.94
N GLU A 575 21.38 13.99 -12.19
CA GLU A 575 21.81 12.99 -13.17
C GLU A 575 23.17 12.35 -12.82
N ALA A 576 24.06 13.12 -12.17
CA ALA A 576 25.33 12.59 -11.71
C ALA A 576 25.20 11.67 -10.50
N LEU A 577 24.22 11.96 -9.61
CA LEU A 577 23.84 11.10 -8.48
C LEU A 577 23.39 9.71 -8.94
N GLU A 578 22.63 9.61 -10.04
CA GLU A 578 22.12 8.33 -10.54
C GLU A 578 23.22 7.37 -10.97
N ASN A 579 24.39 7.90 -11.38
CA ASN A 579 25.50 7.11 -11.90
C ASN A 579 26.62 6.86 -10.87
N GLY A 580 26.52 7.39 -9.66
CA GLY A 580 27.53 7.24 -8.61
C GLY A 580 28.95 7.64 -9.01
N VAL A 581 29.92 7.37 -8.15
CA VAL A 581 31.33 7.70 -8.41
C VAL A 581 32.29 6.59 -8.01
N LYS A 582 31.85 5.56 -7.29
CA LYS A 582 32.69 4.46 -6.79
C LYS A 582 32.48 3.17 -7.58
N ALA A 583 31.24 2.75 -7.75
CA ALA A 583 30.86 1.54 -8.46
C ALA A 583 29.73 1.77 -9.49
N GLY A 584 29.30 3.02 -9.64
CA GLY A 584 28.22 3.38 -10.56
C GLY A 584 26.83 3.09 -10.02
N TYR A 585 26.66 3.03 -8.70
CA TYR A 585 25.34 2.92 -8.07
C TYR A 585 24.79 4.29 -7.67
N PRO A 586 23.46 4.48 -7.68
CA PRO A 586 22.86 5.75 -7.29
C PRO A 586 23.30 6.17 -5.89
N MET A 587 23.63 7.46 -5.75
CA MET A 587 24.02 8.05 -4.47
C MET A 587 22.81 8.56 -3.68
N VAL A 588 22.82 8.39 -2.38
CA VAL A 588 21.74 8.77 -1.46
C VAL A 588 22.30 9.46 -0.22
N ASP A 589 21.41 10.09 0.54
CA ASP A 589 21.70 10.71 1.84
C ASP A 589 22.79 11.79 1.74
N LEU A 590 22.57 12.73 0.81
CA LEU A 590 23.51 13.78 0.47
C LEU A 590 22.82 15.15 0.42
N ARG A 591 23.51 16.14 1.00
CA ARG A 591 23.16 17.55 0.80
C ARG A 591 24.19 18.22 -0.07
N VAL A 592 23.72 18.82 -1.17
CA VAL A 592 24.55 19.61 -2.08
C VAL A 592 24.16 21.06 -1.96
N THR A 593 25.09 21.93 -1.59
CA THR A 593 24.90 23.35 -1.47
C THR A 593 25.60 24.08 -2.60
N LEU A 594 24.88 24.80 -3.45
CA LEU A 594 25.43 25.68 -4.46
C LEU A 594 25.80 26.99 -3.76
N VAL A 595 27.11 27.28 -3.69
CA VAL A 595 27.65 28.41 -2.89
C VAL A 595 28.09 29.61 -3.74
N ASP A 596 28.65 29.37 -4.95
CA ASP A 596 29.14 30.41 -5.83
C ASP A 596 29.18 29.94 -7.29
N GLY A 597 29.48 30.84 -8.22
CA GLY A 597 29.66 30.49 -9.63
C GLY A 597 30.14 31.68 -10.48
N LYS A 598 30.31 31.44 -11.77
CA LYS A 598 30.65 32.47 -12.75
C LYS A 598 29.89 32.22 -14.04
N TYR A 599 29.36 33.26 -14.60
CA TYR A 599 28.68 33.24 -15.90
C TYR A 599 29.33 34.22 -16.90
N HIS A 600 28.99 34.07 -18.14
CA HIS A 600 29.40 34.93 -19.23
C HIS A 600 28.16 35.38 -20.00
N ASP A 601 27.97 36.68 -20.20
CA ASP A 601 26.74 37.27 -20.74
C ASP A 601 26.30 36.69 -22.10
N VAL A 602 27.25 36.17 -22.92
CA VAL A 602 26.97 35.68 -24.28
C VAL A 602 27.06 34.15 -24.38
N ASP A 603 28.01 33.53 -23.64
CA ASP A 603 28.37 32.11 -23.81
C ASP A 603 27.74 31.19 -22.73
N SER A 604 27.04 31.74 -21.75
CA SER A 604 26.37 30.93 -20.73
C SER A 604 25.06 30.32 -21.25
N SER A 605 24.84 29.08 -20.89
CA SER A 605 23.64 28.32 -21.27
C SER A 605 23.24 27.32 -20.19
N GLU A 606 21.97 26.91 -20.17
CA GLU A 606 21.48 25.84 -19.27
C GLU A 606 22.31 24.58 -19.40
N VAL A 607 22.67 24.18 -20.62
CA VAL A 607 23.51 22.99 -20.87
C VAL A 607 24.89 23.14 -20.24
N ALA A 608 25.49 24.33 -20.33
CA ALA A 608 26.83 24.56 -19.74
C ALA A 608 26.79 24.46 -18.21
N PHE A 609 25.76 25.03 -17.57
CA PHE A 609 25.59 24.95 -16.11
C PHE A 609 25.17 23.56 -15.63
N LYS A 610 24.37 22.82 -16.39
CA LYS A 610 24.06 21.41 -16.14
C LYS A 610 25.32 20.56 -16.12
N VAL A 611 26.16 20.69 -17.14
CA VAL A 611 27.44 19.94 -17.22
C VAL A 611 28.40 20.39 -16.11
N ALA A 612 28.51 21.69 -15.82
CA ALA A 612 29.31 22.20 -14.72
C ALA A 612 28.87 21.65 -13.37
N GLY A 613 27.56 21.56 -13.10
CA GLY A 613 26.99 20.96 -11.90
C GLY A 613 27.36 19.48 -11.78
N SER A 614 27.26 18.71 -12.86
CA SER A 614 27.65 17.31 -12.91
C SER A 614 29.14 17.11 -12.63
N ILE A 615 30.01 17.96 -13.19
CA ILE A 615 31.47 17.89 -12.97
C ILE A 615 31.81 18.21 -11.52
N ALA A 616 31.24 19.30 -10.96
CA ALA A 616 31.44 19.69 -9.57
C ALA A 616 31.04 18.57 -8.61
N PHE A 617 29.87 17.98 -8.82
CA PHE A 617 29.38 16.91 -7.98
C PHE A 617 30.26 15.66 -8.03
N LYS A 618 30.65 15.20 -9.22
CA LYS A 618 31.51 14.01 -9.37
C LYS A 618 32.87 14.21 -8.69
N ASP A 619 33.47 15.39 -8.80
CA ASP A 619 34.73 15.70 -8.13
C ASP A 619 34.56 15.81 -6.60
N ALA A 620 33.51 16.47 -6.14
CA ALA A 620 33.17 16.58 -4.73
C ALA A 620 32.95 15.18 -4.09
N ALA A 621 32.14 14.35 -4.74
CA ALA A 621 31.83 13.00 -4.25
C ALA A 621 33.08 12.11 -4.16
N LYS A 622 33.98 12.17 -5.15
CA LYS A 622 35.25 11.43 -5.12
C LYS A 622 36.14 11.84 -3.94
N ARG A 623 36.20 13.14 -3.62
CA ARG A 623 36.99 13.68 -2.49
C ARG A 623 36.35 13.43 -1.13
N ALA A 624 35.02 13.30 -1.09
CA ALA A 624 34.26 13.13 0.16
C ALA A 624 34.27 11.69 0.72
N LYS A 625 35.19 10.84 0.31
CA LYS A 625 35.32 9.42 0.71
C LYS A 625 34.04 8.62 0.43
N PRO A 626 33.75 8.32 -0.83
CA PRO A 626 32.56 7.58 -1.20
C PRO A 626 32.61 6.14 -0.66
N VAL A 627 31.46 5.69 -0.13
CA VAL A 627 31.25 4.34 0.42
C VAL A 627 30.06 3.67 -0.26
N LEU A 628 30.10 2.34 -0.30
CA LEU A 628 29.03 1.51 -0.83
C LEU A 628 28.07 1.13 0.29
N LEU A 629 26.79 1.19 0.01
CA LEU A 629 25.71 0.78 0.91
C LEU A 629 25.01 -0.46 0.37
N GLU A 630 24.65 -1.39 1.27
CA GLU A 630 23.86 -2.57 0.98
C GLU A 630 22.51 -2.52 1.71
N PRO A 631 21.43 -3.04 1.12
CA PRO A 631 20.15 -3.12 1.79
C PRO A 631 20.18 -4.18 2.89
N ILE A 632 19.76 -3.77 4.10
CA ILE A 632 19.62 -4.63 5.27
C ILE A 632 18.15 -4.96 5.48
N PHE A 633 17.89 -6.21 5.81
CA PHE A 633 16.56 -6.73 6.10
C PHE A 633 16.47 -7.16 7.56
N ALA A 634 15.40 -6.74 8.23
CA ALA A 634 14.96 -7.34 9.46
C ALA A 634 14.37 -8.72 9.14
N VAL A 635 14.99 -9.75 9.67
CA VAL A 635 14.62 -11.16 9.45
C VAL A 635 14.13 -11.73 10.76
N GLU A 636 12.94 -12.30 10.75
CA GLU A 636 12.42 -13.07 11.87
C GLU A 636 12.26 -14.51 11.44
N VAL A 637 12.86 -15.44 12.21
CA VAL A 637 12.75 -16.87 11.96
C VAL A 637 12.01 -17.52 13.12
N ILE A 638 10.89 -18.16 12.83
CA ILE A 638 10.12 -18.94 13.79
C ILE A 638 10.50 -20.42 13.63
N THR A 639 11.06 -20.99 14.67
CA THR A 639 11.61 -22.35 14.65
C THR A 639 11.31 -23.11 15.93
N PRO A 640 11.13 -24.46 15.88
CA PRO A 640 11.16 -25.28 17.08
C PRO A 640 12.50 -25.15 17.82
N GLU A 641 12.48 -25.29 19.15
CA GLU A 641 13.66 -25.12 20.01
C GLU A 641 14.86 -26.01 19.61
N GLU A 642 14.59 -27.21 19.09
CA GLU A 642 15.62 -28.15 18.63
C GLU A 642 16.48 -27.65 17.47
N PHE A 643 15.97 -26.72 16.62
CA PHE A 643 16.70 -26.13 15.49
C PHE A 643 17.25 -24.73 15.75
N LEU A 644 17.07 -24.21 16.97
CA LEU A 644 17.49 -22.83 17.31
C LEU A 644 18.98 -22.61 17.01
N GLY A 645 19.84 -23.55 17.40
CA GLY A 645 21.28 -23.45 17.18
C GLY A 645 21.65 -23.37 15.71
N ASP A 646 21.02 -24.18 14.87
CA ASP A 646 21.27 -24.24 13.42
C ASP A 646 20.80 -22.95 12.75
N VAL A 647 19.65 -22.40 13.16
CA VAL A 647 19.11 -21.14 12.64
C VAL A 647 20.01 -19.96 12.99
N ILE A 648 20.42 -19.84 14.25
CA ILE A 648 21.34 -18.78 14.69
C ILE A 648 22.70 -18.90 13.99
N GLY A 649 23.21 -20.11 13.85
CA GLY A 649 24.46 -20.41 13.16
C GLY A 649 24.41 -20.02 11.70
N ASP A 650 23.31 -20.35 11.00
CA ASP A 650 23.14 -20.00 9.58
C ASP A 650 22.97 -18.49 9.38
N LEU A 651 22.15 -17.81 10.19
CA LEU A 651 22.00 -16.34 10.14
C LEU A 651 23.35 -15.63 10.39
N SER A 652 24.14 -16.11 11.37
CA SER A 652 25.48 -15.56 11.65
C SER A 652 26.44 -15.78 10.49
N ARG A 653 26.42 -16.94 9.84
CA ARG A 653 27.22 -17.24 8.63
C ARG A 653 26.85 -16.31 7.49
N ARG A 654 25.60 -15.89 7.40
CA ARG A 654 25.07 -14.92 6.43
C ARG A 654 25.26 -13.46 6.83
N ARG A 655 26.28 -13.19 7.67
CA ARG A 655 26.59 -11.84 8.18
C ARG A 655 25.42 -11.22 8.99
N GLY A 656 24.45 -12.03 9.39
CA GLY A 656 23.33 -11.59 10.19
C GLY A 656 23.77 -11.23 11.62
N ARG A 657 23.21 -10.14 12.11
CA ARG A 657 23.32 -9.73 13.51
C ARG A 657 22.06 -10.15 14.22
N VAL A 658 22.16 -11.20 15.04
CA VAL A 658 21.03 -11.63 15.87
C VAL A 658 20.80 -10.60 16.98
N GLU A 659 19.60 -10.04 17.03
CA GLU A 659 19.21 -8.99 17.98
C GLU A 659 18.51 -9.55 19.21
N GLY A 660 17.80 -10.67 19.04
CA GLY A 660 17.08 -11.28 20.13
C GLY A 660 16.44 -12.60 19.78
N GLN A 661 15.91 -13.24 20.82
CA GLN A 661 15.06 -14.42 20.68
C GLN A 661 13.89 -14.31 21.65
N GLU A 662 12.72 -14.72 21.21
CA GLU A 662 11.50 -14.68 22.00
C GLU A 662 10.78 -16.01 21.90
N ARG A 663 10.20 -16.47 23.02
CA ARG A 663 9.40 -17.70 23.05
C ARG A 663 7.97 -17.42 22.62
N ARG A 664 7.50 -18.13 21.58
CA ARG A 664 6.12 -18.06 21.07
C ARG A 664 5.47 -19.44 21.13
N GLY A 665 4.77 -19.71 22.20
CA GLY A 665 4.16 -21.05 22.40
C GLY A 665 5.23 -22.15 22.43
N ASN A 666 5.15 -23.10 21.50
CA ASN A 666 6.10 -24.20 21.34
C ASN A 666 7.25 -23.88 20.37
N ALA A 667 7.35 -22.65 19.87
CA ALA A 667 8.40 -22.22 18.97
C ALA A 667 9.19 -21.06 19.54
N LEU A 668 10.34 -20.79 18.95
CA LEU A 668 11.19 -19.64 19.24
C LEU A 668 11.24 -18.74 18.01
N ALA A 669 11.05 -17.45 18.19
CA ALA A 669 11.26 -16.43 17.19
C ALA A 669 12.65 -15.84 17.34
N VAL A 670 13.47 -15.89 16.33
CA VAL A 670 14.82 -15.32 16.26
C VAL A 670 14.76 -14.10 15.38
N ALA A 671 15.06 -12.93 15.95
CA ALA A 671 15.15 -11.67 15.22
C ALA A 671 16.61 -11.39 14.84
N ALA A 672 16.85 -11.05 13.58
CA ALA A 672 18.19 -10.72 13.09
C ALA A 672 18.13 -9.67 11.98
N ARG A 673 19.21 -8.89 11.85
CA ARG A 673 19.43 -7.97 10.71
C ARG A 673 20.44 -8.60 9.75
N VAL A 674 20.02 -8.81 8.50
CA VAL A 674 20.83 -9.55 7.51
C VAL A 674 20.89 -8.78 6.19
N PRO A 675 22.07 -8.69 5.55
CA PRO A 675 22.17 -8.12 4.21
C PRO A 675 21.40 -8.95 3.19
N LEU A 676 20.68 -8.29 2.28
CA LEU A 676 19.90 -8.97 1.24
C LEU A 676 20.75 -9.93 0.40
N SER A 677 22.00 -9.55 0.10
CA SER A 677 22.93 -10.39 -0.68
C SER A 677 23.13 -11.80 -0.11
N GLU A 678 22.98 -11.94 1.21
CA GLU A 678 23.18 -13.20 1.94
C GLU A 678 21.87 -13.99 2.10
N MET A 679 20.71 -13.39 1.79
CA MET A 679 19.41 -14.02 1.96
C MET A 679 18.96 -14.83 0.75
N PHE A 680 19.64 -14.72 -0.40
CA PHE A 680 19.29 -15.51 -1.58
C PHE A 680 19.44 -17.00 -1.31
N GLY A 681 18.36 -17.77 -1.59
CA GLY A 681 18.27 -19.21 -1.32
C GLY A 681 18.02 -19.56 0.14
N TYR A 682 17.89 -18.58 1.05
CA TYR A 682 17.68 -18.85 2.48
C TYR A 682 16.45 -19.71 2.77
N ALA A 683 15.35 -19.50 2.05
CA ALA A 683 14.13 -20.31 2.20
C ALA A 683 14.40 -21.82 2.03
N THR A 684 15.19 -22.17 1.03
CA THR A 684 15.56 -23.55 0.74
C THR A 684 16.48 -24.13 1.81
N ASP A 685 17.50 -23.35 2.21
CA ASP A 685 18.44 -23.77 3.25
C ASP A 685 17.75 -23.92 4.61
N LEU A 686 16.87 -22.99 4.98
CA LEU A 686 16.10 -23.05 6.23
C LEU A 686 15.20 -24.29 6.25
N ARG A 687 14.47 -24.57 5.17
CA ARG A 687 13.62 -25.76 5.06
C ARG A 687 14.43 -27.05 5.18
N SER A 688 15.57 -27.13 4.52
CA SER A 688 16.48 -28.28 4.61
C SER A 688 16.99 -28.49 6.03
N ASN A 689 17.46 -27.43 6.68
CA ASN A 689 18.06 -27.51 8.01
C ASN A 689 17.03 -27.77 9.13
N THR A 690 15.76 -27.41 8.90
CA THR A 690 14.69 -27.53 9.92
C THR A 690 13.61 -28.55 9.54
N GLN A 691 13.87 -29.38 8.54
CA GLN A 691 12.91 -30.39 8.05
C GLN A 691 11.55 -29.78 7.65
N GLY A 692 11.56 -28.54 7.15
CA GLY A 692 10.37 -27.81 6.76
C GLY A 692 9.54 -27.23 7.92
N ARG A 693 10.03 -27.32 9.17
CA ARG A 693 9.30 -26.91 10.37
C ARG A 693 9.55 -25.45 10.81
N ALA A 694 10.50 -24.76 10.20
CA ALA A 694 10.73 -23.34 10.43
C ALA A 694 10.20 -22.49 9.27
N ASN A 695 9.71 -21.31 9.62
CA ASN A 695 9.31 -20.27 8.68
C ASN A 695 10.10 -19.00 8.96
N TYR A 696 10.26 -18.16 7.96
CA TYR A 696 10.86 -16.86 8.15
C TYR A 696 10.08 -15.77 7.44
N THR A 697 10.23 -14.57 7.93
CA THR A 697 9.79 -13.34 7.29
C THR A 697 10.98 -12.40 7.21
N MET A 698 11.02 -11.57 6.18
CA MET A 698 12.04 -10.53 6.10
C MET A 698 11.42 -9.24 5.58
N GLN A 699 11.86 -8.12 6.13
CA GLN A 699 11.38 -6.80 5.78
C GLN A 699 12.58 -5.89 5.55
N PHE A 700 12.51 -5.09 4.49
CA PHE A 700 13.50 -4.04 4.26
C PHE A 700 13.49 -3.05 5.42
N GLU A 701 14.67 -2.81 6.00
CA GLU A 701 14.82 -1.92 7.16
C GLU A 701 15.55 -0.62 6.78
N GLY A 702 16.59 -0.74 5.95
CA GLY A 702 17.38 0.40 5.53
C GLY A 702 18.64 -0.01 4.79
N TYR A 703 19.55 0.94 4.63
CA TYR A 703 20.86 0.73 4.03
C TYR A 703 21.96 0.85 5.10
N GLU A 704 22.92 -0.07 5.06
CA GLU A 704 24.14 0.01 5.87
C GLU A 704 25.39 -0.07 5.01
N GLU A 705 26.49 0.39 5.53
CA GLU A 705 27.75 0.39 4.79
C GLU A 705 28.30 -1.02 4.62
N VAL A 706 28.65 -1.33 3.36
CA VAL A 706 29.27 -2.61 2.99
C VAL A 706 30.68 -2.69 3.61
N PRO A 707 31.05 -3.83 4.26
CA PRO A 707 32.42 -4.02 4.74
C PRO A 707 33.47 -3.83 3.63
N PRO A 708 34.62 -3.18 3.93
CA PRO A 708 35.60 -2.80 2.89
C PRO A 708 36.05 -3.94 1.97
N ASN A 709 36.30 -5.12 2.54
CA ASN A 709 36.74 -6.30 1.79
C ASN A 709 35.68 -6.85 0.82
N ILE A 710 34.39 -6.61 1.09
CA ILE A 710 33.27 -6.99 0.23
C ILE A 710 33.03 -5.89 -0.80
N ALA A 711 33.08 -4.63 -0.36
CA ALA A 711 32.93 -3.48 -1.24
C ALA A 711 33.95 -3.50 -2.39
N GLU A 712 35.21 -3.84 -2.10
CA GLU A 712 36.26 -3.98 -3.11
C GLU A 712 35.89 -5.02 -4.19
N LYS A 713 35.41 -6.19 -3.78
CA LYS A 713 34.97 -7.24 -4.69
C LYS A 713 33.79 -6.80 -5.57
N ILE A 714 32.82 -6.08 -4.97
CA ILE A 714 31.65 -5.59 -5.71
C ILE A 714 32.08 -4.54 -6.74
N VAL A 715 32.98 -3.62 -6.36
CA VAL A 715 33.53 -2.60 -7.27
C VAL A 715 34.28 -3.27 -8.41
N GLU A 716 35.18 -4.21 -8.12
CA GLU A 716 35.96 -4.95 -9.14
C GLU A 716 35.03 -5.71 -10.12
N GLN A 717 34.02 -6.40 -9.62
CA GLN A 717 33.06 -7.10 -10.45
C GLN A 717 32.25 -6.14 -11.35
N ARG A 718 31.99 -4.93 -10.89
CA ARG A 718 31.16 -3.97 -11.61
C ARG A 718 31.95 -3.14 -12.61
N THR A 719 33.15 -2.70 -12.23
CA THR A 719 34.00 -1.80 -13.05
C THR A 719 35.00 -2.54 -13.92
N GLY A 720 35.29 -3.81 -13.61
CA GLY A 720 36.34 -4.59 -14.27
C GLY A 720 37.77 -4.12 -13.92
N GLU A 721 37.90 -3.13 -13.04
CA GLU A 721 39.19 -2.60 -12.60
C GLU A 721 39.49 -3.02 -11.17
N PRO A 722 40.70 -3.53 -10.85
CA PRO A 722 41.09 -3.79 -9.49
C PRO A 722 41.13 -2.47 -8.69
N VAL A 723 40.58 -2.49 -7.49
CA VAL A 723 40.61 -1.31 -6.61
C VAL A 723 42.04 -1.05 -6.17
N PRO A 724 42.62 0.15 -6.36
CA PRO A 724 43.94 0.46 -5.86
C PRO A 724 44.04 0.30 -4.36
N ALA A 725 45.04 -0.41 -3.86
CA ALA A 725 45.25 -0.72 -2.45
C ALA A 725 45.43 0.55 -1.60
#